data_d7fd0dca9ad02d40efd054ab389a7194
#
_entry.id   d7fd0dca9ad02d40efd054ab389a7194
#
_cell.length_a   1.000
_cell.length_b   1.000
_cell.length_c   1.000
_cell.angle_alpha   90.00
_cell.angle_beta   90.00
_cell.angle_gamma   90.00
#
_symmetry.space_group_name_H-M   'P 1'
#
loop_
_entity.id
_entity.type
_entity.pdbx_description
1 polymer ?
#
loop_
_entity_poly.entity_id
_entity_poly.type
_entity_poly.pdbx_seq_one_letter_code
_entity_poly.pdbx_strand_id
1 'polypeptide(L)'
;MKKQSSAPVKNKPQTETASANAANPKPHGKAYTFFAHALDSFYALLNTKKRLLCFLALWSVLLNYLLESSLRKNFLLGFLHIFSQPLVFAFNTLIIFAFFSVLLVIKRRLFGFTVLNVVFLTLAITNYVVLLSRNTPLNAPDFRIIKSAFGVVTIYLNIFEQILVVLLILLGLFLLAFTFFKGKRSERDNNFSLPAFAIICCATVSAVFLYSGAVITAHFSDLPTAYKEYGFTFSFLCSVVDRGIDKPENYSDESLETLKHSLGENADTVPDRQPDNTDETTVAPSKASPNIIFLQLESFFDPTDIDGLTFNEDPIPVFHSLQENFPSGKLTVPSIGAGTANTEFEVITGMDLDYFGVAEYPYLSVLQDKTCESVAYDLKDYGYAAHAMHNHTGSFYDRHKVFPNLGFDTFTSIENMRNIRRNERGWAKDAMLADEIKGVTASTPNRADLVYAISVQGHGKYPTSTEEFDSLYPADHPAHIRVTGNEADPEKPGVDYWVNQVHDMDAFLGSLVSTFAASDEPTVIIMYGDHLPSFTLENWKLKDGNLYQTRFVIWSNFELPEKDAPDMHSFELSSYIMRMFGFESGYINRLHQKYYNTGIDYSAELHLLQYDLLYGGKKIFGGADRYLPTNIRYGYRPITVSNISHIGNNIFVYGEGFNEYSHIYVNGSKKKTSYIDDTCVSAGNIVLHTGDRVKVVQVTTDLVEVGESDIYEISASEADAPDNWFHNFFAVDRLTNGS
;
A
#
# COMPACT_ATOMS: atom_id res chain seq x y z
N MET A 1 -31.34 -69.22 -58.25
CA MET A 1 -30.48 -70.15 -59.08
C MET A 1 -29.12 -70.24 -58.43
N LYS A 2 -28.82 -71.38 -57.83
CA LYS A 2 -27.72 -72.27 -58.04
C LYS A 2 -26.32 -71.58 -57.89
N LYS A 3 -25.30 -72.08 -57.21
CA LYS A 3 -24.98 -73.38 -56.52
C LYS A 3 -23.64 -73.09 -55.77
N GLN A 4 -23.47 -73.45 -54.56
CA GLN A 4 -22.64 -74.57 -54.03
C GLN A 4 -21.35 -74.91 -54.79
N SER A 5 -20.20 -74.88 -54.00
CA SER A 5 -19.25 -75.98 -53.88
C SER A 5 -18.05 -75.54 -53.03
N SER A 6 -17.90 -76.00 -51.78
CA SER A 6 -17.17 -77.14 -51.22
C SER A 6 -15.64 -77.08 -51.31
N ALA A 7 -15.03 -77.11 -50.15
CA ALA A 7 -13.67 -77.33 -49.65
C ALA A 7 -12.72 -78.29 -50.42
N PRO A 8 -11.38 -78.37 -50.08
CA PRO A 8 -10.97 -79.05 -48.83
C PRO A 8 -9.72 -78.52 -48.09
N VAL A 9 -9.66 -78.93 -46.82
CA VAL A 9 -8.58 -78.94 -45.83
C VAL A 9 -7.21 -79.43 -46.32
N LYS A 10 -6.10 -78.82 -45.89
CA LYS A 10 -4.84 -79.50 -45.60
C LYS A 10 -4.05 -78.84 -44.45
N ASN A 11 -3.59 -79.75 -43.60
CA ASN A 11 -2.84 -79.60 -42.37
C ASN A 11 -1.43 -78.99 -42.47
N LYS A 12 -1.07 -78.20 -41.42
CA LYS A 12 0.14 -78.10 -40.56
C LYS A 12 1.56 -78.27 -41.18
N PRO A 13 2.57 -77.53 -40.62
CA PRO A 13 3.16 -77.90 -39.38
C PRO A 13 3.49 -76.70 -38.42
N GLN A 14 3.61 -77.11 -37.14
CA GLN A 14 4.11 -76.33 -36.01
C GLN A 14 5.57 -75.89 -36.16
N THR A 15 5.91 -74.67 -35.77
CA THR A 15 7.24 -74.34 -35.25
C THR A 15 7.12 -73.36 -34.06
N GLU A 16 7.50 -73.90 -32.96
CA GLU A 16 8.23 -73.34 -31.79
C GLU A 16 8.05 -71.89 -31.36
N THR A 17 7.48 -71.79 -30.21
CA THR A 17 7.63 -70.89 -29.07
C THR A 17 8.90 -70.01 -29.03
N ALA A 18 8.70 -68.70 -29.13
CA ALA A 18 9.56 -67.72 -28.51
C ALA A 18 8.79 -67.11 -27.32
N SER A 19 9.16 -67.49 -26.12
CA SER A 19 8.67 -66.91 -24.86
C SER A 19 9.13 -65.46 -24.77
N ALA A 20 8.24 -64.51 -25.02
CA ALA A 20 8.45 -63.14 -24.61
C ALA A 20 8.40 -63.10 -23.09
N ASN A 21 9.53 -62.85 -22.47
CA ASN A 21 9.68 -62.49 -21.05
C ASN A 21 8.73 -61.29 -20.72
N ALA A 22 7.61 -61.57 -20.13
CA ALA A 22 6.87 -60.58 -19.40
C ALA A 22 7.73 -60.16 -18.17
N ALA A 23 8.40 -59.03 -18.29
CA ALA A 23 9.08 -58.44 -17.15
C ALA A 23 8.08 -58.24 -16.02
N ASN A 24 8.22 -59.00 -14.96
CA ASN A 24 7.50 -58.78 -13.71
C ASN A 24 7.73 -57.37 -13.26
N PRO A 25 6.69 -56.55 -13.03
CA PRO A 25 6.85 -55.20 -12.51
C PRO A 25 7.53 -55.31 -11.16
N LYS A 26 8.67 -54.65 -10.96
CA LYS A 26 9.37 -54.55 -9.68
C LYS A 26 8.36 -54.20 -8.60
N PRO A 27 8.38 -54.85 -7.43
CA PRO A 27 7.45 -54.54 -6.36
C PRO A 27 7.67 -53.08 -5.95
N HIS A 28 6.69 -52.22 -6.20
CA HIS A 28 6.64 -50.84 -5.72
C HIS A 28 6.72 -50.89 -4.19
N GLY A 29 7.59 -50.04 -3.59
CA GLY A 29 7.77 -50.04 -2.11
C GLY A 29 6.45 -49.83 -1.37
N LYS A 30 6.34 -50.34 -0.14
CA LYS A 30 5.10 -50.26 0.69
C LYS A 30 4.49 -48.84 0.76
N ALA A 31 5.30 -47.81 0.70
CA ALA A 31 4.85 -46.41 0.67
C ALA A 31 4.09 -46.08 -0.62
N TYR A 32 4.60 -46.52 -1.79
CA TYR A 32 3.92 -46.26 -3.08
C TYR A 32 2.55 -46.96 -3.14
N THR A 33 2.47 -48.22 -2.68
CA THR A 33 1.19 -48.95 -2.64
C THR A 33 0.20 -48.30 -1.69
N PHE A 34 0.63 -47.79 -0.55
CA PHE A 34 -0.20 -47.05 0.41
C PHE A 34 -0.74 -45.75 -0.23
N PHE A 35 0.11 -44.93 -0.87
CA PHE A 35 -0.32 -43.70 -1.54
C PHE A 35 -1.26 -43.97 -2.72
N ALA A 36 -1.02 -45.01 -3.51
CA ALA A 36 -1.89 -45.39 -4.61
C ALA A 36 -3.27 -45.80 -4.10
N HIS A 37 -3.35 -46.61 -3.04
CA HIS A 37 -4.63 -46.97 -2.41
C HIS A 37 -5.35 -45.77 -1.78
N ALA A 38 -4.64 -44.87 -1.12
CA ALA A 38 -5.22 -43.68 -0.56
C ALA A 38 -5.83 -42.77 -1.65
N LEU A 39 -5.08 -42.59 -2.75
CA LEU A 39 -5.55 -41.81 -3.91
C LEU A 39 -6.77 -42.45 -4.58
N ASP A 40 -6.78 -43.77 -4.78
CA ASP A 40 -7.93 -44.46 -5.36
C ASP A 40 -9.15 -44.39 -4.43
N SER A 41 -8.97 -44.52 -3.12
CA SER A 41 -10.04 -44.34 -2.14
C SER A 41 -10.62 -42.92 -2.17
N PHE A 42 -9.74 -41.92 -2.32
CA PHE A 42 -10.15 -40.53 -2.44
C PHE A 42 -10.92 -40.27 -3.76
N TYR A 43 -10.49 -40.87 -4.87
CA TYR A 43 -11.26 -40.84 -6.12
C TYR A 43 -12.63 -41.49 -5.99
N ALA A 44 -12.75 -42.63 -5.27
CA ALA A 44 -14.01 -43.29 -5.00
C ALA A 44 -14.95 -42.39 -4.18
N LEU A 45 -14.40 -41.67 -3.18
CA LEU A 45 -15.14 -40.67 -2.39
C LEU A 45 -15.67 -39.53 -3.27
N LEU A 46 -14.78 -38.95 -4.12
CA LEU A 46 -15.16 -37.87 -5.04
C LEU A 46 -16.18 -38.28 -6.09
N ASN A 47 -16.35 -39.56 -6.39
CA ASN A 47 -17.29 -40.07 -7.36
C ASN A 47 -18.61 -40.54 -6.76
N THR A 48 -18.73 -40.68 -5.43
CA THR A 48 -19.96 -41.10 -4.74
C THR A 48 -20.77 -39.88 -4.32
N LYS A 49 -21.91 -39.59 -4.98
CA LYS A 49 -22.72 -38.37 -4.86
C LYS A 49 -23.00 -37.92 -3.42
N LYS A 50 -23.64 -38.77 -2.60
CA LYS A 50 -23.99 -38.43 -1.22
C LYS A 50 -22.74 -38.29 -0.33
N ARG A 51 -21.72 -39.17 -0.50
CA ARG A 51 -20.47 -39.12 0.24
C ARG A 51 -19.66 -37.86 -0.12
N LEU A 52 -19.66 -37.48 -1.41
CA LEU A 52 -19.03 -36.23 -1.85
C LEU A 52 -19.68 -35.04 -1.16
N LEU A 53 -21.00 -34.95 -1.16
CA LEU A 53 -21.72 -33.81 -0.55
C LEU A 53 -21.40 -33.69 0.94
N CYS A 54 -21.50 -34.80 1.69
CA CYS A 54 -21.12 -34.81 3.13
C CYS A 54 -19.65 -34.44 3.35
N PHE A 55 -18.77 -35.00 2.51
CA PHE A 55 -17.35 -34.68 2.58
C PHE A 55 -17.07 -33.17 2.34
N LEU A 56 -17.66 -32.58 1.30
CA LEU A 56 -17.49 -31.16 1.01
C LEU A 56 -18.02 -30.27 2.13
N ALA A 57 -19.15 -30.63 2.73
CA ALA A 57 -19.71 -29.91 3.89
C ALA A 57 -18.73 -29.94 5.09
N LEU A 58 -18.24 -31.13 5.47
CA LEU A 58 -17.27 -31.27 6.56
C LEU A 58 -15.94 -30.58 6.25
N TRP A 59 -15.48 -30.64 4.99
CA TRP A 59 -14.27 -29.99 4.55
C TRP A 59 -14.39 -28.45 4.62
N SER A 60 -15.56 -27.92 4.28
CA SER A 60 -15.84 -26.48 4.40
C SER A 60 -15.84 -26.01 5.86
N VAL A 61 -16.33 -26.84 6.80
CA VAL A 61 -16.19 -26.56 8.25
C VAL A 61 -14.73 -26.47 8.65
N LEU A 62 -13.88 -27.43 8.19
CA LEU A 62 -12.45 -27.41 8.50
C LEU A 62 -11.75 -26.18 7.94
N LEU A 63 -12.02 -25.82 6.68
CA LEU A 63 -11.40 -24.65 6.06
C LEU A 63 -11.85 -23.35 6.73
N ASN A 64 -13.15 -23.24 7.07
CA ASN A 64 -13.62 -22.07 7.82
C ASN A 64 -12.95 -21.97 9.19
N TYR A 65 -12.80 -23.09 9.90
CA TYR A 65 -12.05 -23.13 11.16
C TYR A 65 -10.61 -22.64 11.00
N LEU A 66 -9.91 -23.02 9.91
CA LEU A 66 -8.55 -22.55 9.65
C LEU A 66 -8.50 -21.05 9.35
N LEU A 67 -9.44 -20.52 8.57
CA LEU A 67 -9.56 -19.10 8.27
C LEU A 67 -9.86 -18.30 9.54
N GLU A 68 -10.80 -18.73 10.36
CA GLU A 68 -11.14 -18.08 11.63
C GLU A 68 -10.01 -18.17 12.66
N SER A 69 -9.24 -19.26 12.63
CA SER A 69 -8.03 -19.40 13.46
C SER A 69 -6.92 -18.45 13.01
N SER A 70 -6.76 -18.26 11.69
CA SER A 70 -5.81 -17.29 11.14
C SER A 70 -6.17 -15.85 11.50
N LEU A 71 -7.47 -15.52 11.44
CA LEU A 71 -7.99 -14.20 11.81
C LEU A 71 -7.73 -13.85 13.29
N ARG A 72 -7.85 -14.86 14.16
CA ARG A 72 -7.65 -14.70 15.62
C ARG A 72 -6.23 -14.99 16.08
N LYS A 73 -5.29 -15.24 15.14
CA LYS A 73 -3.88 -15.62 15.41
C LYS A 73 -3.75 -16.81 16.37
N ASN A 74 -4.83 -17.58 16.60
CA ASN A 74 -4.88 -18.63 17.63
C ASN A 74 -5.87 -19.75 17.27
N PHE A 75 -5.40 -21.00 17.26
CA PHE A 75 -6.24 -22.17 16.96
C PHE A 75 -7.34 -22.41 18.00
N LEU A 76 -7.04 -22.17 19.29
CA LEU A 76 -8.04 -22.35 20.35
C LEU A 76 -9.16 -21.32 20.25
N LEU A 77 -8.81 -20.04 20.00
CA LEU A 77 -9.81 -19.00 19.80
C LEU A 77 -10.66 -19.24 18.55
N GLY A 78 -10.05 -19.73 17.46
CA GLY A 78 -10.79 -20.17 16.27
C GLY A 78 -11.76 -21.32 16.57
N PHE A 79 -11.39 -22.26 17.43
CA PHE A 79 -12.29 -23.32 17.88
C PHE A 79 -13.41 -22.81 18.79
N LEU A 80 -13.10 -21.93 19.72
CA LEU A 80 -14.10 -21.34 20.62
C LEU A 80 -15.12 -20.48 19.86
N HIS A 81 -14.69 -19.86 18.75
CA HIS A 81 -15.59 -19.09 17.87
C HIS A 81 -16.77 -19.90 17.33
N ILE A 82 -16.60 -21.20 17.10
CA ILE A 82 -17.69 -22.10 16.67
C ILE A 82 -18.86 -22.05 17.65
N PHE A 83 -18.57 -21.89 18.93
CA PHE A 83 -19.56 -21.90 20.01
C PHE A 83 -20.01 -20.50 20.44
N SER A 84 -19.13 -19.51 20.37
CA SER A 84 -19.44 -18.13 20.75
C SER A 84 -20.31 -17.42 19.69
N GLN A 85 -20.09 -17.71 18.40
CA GLN A 85 -20.84 -17.12 17.29
C GLN A 85 -21.26 -18.17 16.25
N PRO A 86 -22.10 -19.14 16.64
CA PRO A 86 -22.40 -20.32 15.80
C PRO A 86 -23.09 -19.96 14.48
N LEU A 87 -23.93 -18.92 14.44
CA LEU A 87 -24.61 -18.48 13.22
C LEU A 87 -23.64 -17.86 12.22
N VAL A 88 -22.71 -17.02 12.68
CA VAL A 88 -21.66 -16.43 11.85
C VAL A 88 -20.76 -17.51 11.28
N PHE A 89 -20.33 -18.46 12.12
CA PHE A 89 -19.51 -19.57 11.69
C PHE A 89 -20.22 -20.46 10.66
N ALA A 90 -21.51 -20.77 10.89
CA ALA A 90 -22.30 -21.56 9.94
C ALA A 90 -22.53 -20.83 8.61
N PHE A 91 -22.73 -19.51 8.66
CA PHE A 91 -22.90 -18.66 7.48
C PHE A 91 -21.63 -18.64 6.61
N ASN A 92 -20.47 -18.38 7.20
CA ASN A 92 -19.18 -18.41 6.50
C ASN A 92 -18.88 -19.83 5.94
N THR A 93 -19.20 -20.88 6.70
CA THR A 93 -19.09 -22.25 6.23
C THR A 93 -19.97 -22.53 5.01
N LEU A 94 -21.20 -22.00 4.98
CA LEU A 94 -22.12 -22.12 3.84
C LEU A 94 -21.55 -21.45 2.58
N ILE A 95 -20.92 -20.30 2.71
CA ILE A 95 -20.26 -19.63 1.60
C ILE A 95 -19.14 -20.50 1.03
N ILE A 96 -18.24 -21.01 1.87
CA ILE A 96 -17.16 -21.93 1.45
C ILE A 96 -17.73 -23.17 0.80
N PHE A 97 -18.80 -23.76 1.37
CA PHE A 97 -19.47 -24.92 0.83
C PHE A 97 -20.06 -24.64 -0.56
N ALA A 98 -20.60 -23.44 -0.81
CA ALA A 98 -21.07 -23.04 -2.14
C ALA A 98 -19.93 -23.07 -3.18
N PHE A 99 -18.76 -22.55 -2.84
CA PHE A 99 -17.58 -22.65 -3.73
C PHE A 99 -17.20 -24.10 -4.02
N PHE A 100 -17.13 -24.95 -2.99
CA PHE A 100 -16.80 -26.37 -3.17
C PHE A 100 -17.90 -27.17 -3.88
N SER A 101 -19.16 -26.73 -3.83
CA SER A 101 -20.26 -27.39 -4.51
C SER A 101 -20.13 -27.41 -6.05
N VAL A 102 -19.28 -26.51 -6.61
CA VAL A 102 -18.94 -26.54 -8.05
C VAL A 102 -18.34 -27.90 -8.47
N LEU A 103 -17.71 -28.64 -7.52
CA LEU A 103 -17.17 -29.98 -7.77
C LEU A 103 -18.25 -31.03 -8.11
N LEU A 104 -19.50 -30.76 -7.78
CA LEU A 104 -20.63 -31.58 -8.20
C LEU A 104 -20.83 -31.52 -9.72
N VAL A 105 -20.50 -30.39 -10.34
CA VAL A 105 -20.80 -30.09 -11.75
C VAL A 105 -19.59 -30.32 -12.67
N ILE A 106 -18.36 -30.10 -12.19
CA ILE A 106 -17.17 -30.26 -13.01
C ILE A 106 -16.71 -31.71 -13.15
N LYS A 107 -16.09 -32.05 -14.30
CA LYS A 107 -15.59 -33.40 -14.57
C LYS A 107 -14.25 -33.71 -13.93
N ARG A 108 -13.38 -32.71 -13.71
CA ARG A 108 -12.04 -32.85 -13.09
C ARG A 108 -12.10 -32.50 -11.61
N ARG A 109 -12.84 -33.30 -10.82
CA ARG A 109 -13.11 -33.01 -9.41
C ARG A 109 -11.88 -32.88 -8.54
N LEU A 110 -10.88 -33.77 -8.73
CA LEU A 110 -9.63 -33.70 -7.98
C LEU A 110 -8.87 -32.39 -8.27
N PHE A 111 -8.76 -32.00 -9.54
CA PHE A 111 -8.12 -30.74 -9.90
C PHE A 111 -8.87 -29.54 -9.31
N GLY A 112 -10.20 -29.49 -9.46
CA GLY A 112 -11.00 -28.41 -8.87
C GLY A 112 -10.88 -28.36 -7.33
N PHE A 113 -10.86 -29.52 -6.67
CA PHE A 113 -10.63 -29.62 -5.23
C PHE A 113 -9.26 -29.03 -4.85
N THR A 114 -8.21 -29.37 -5.61
CA THR A 114 -6.85 -28.82 -5.39
C THR A 114 -6.83 -27.31 -5.60
N VAL A 115 -7.45 -26.78 -6.67
CA VAL A 115 -7.52 -25.34 -6.93
C VAL A 115 -8.15 -24.61 -5.76
N LEU A 116 -9.33 -25.03 -5.30
CA LEU A 116 -10.03 -24.37 -4.20
C LEU A 116 -9.24 -24.44 -2.89
N ASN A 117 -8.58 -25.59 -2.61
CA ASN A 117 -7.74 -25.70 -1.42
C ASN A 117 -6.52 -24.77 -1.49
N VAL A 118 -5.85 -24.68 -2.64
CA VAL A 118 -4.74 -23.74 -2.84
C VAL A 118 -5.21 -22.31 -2.57
N VAL A 119 -6.37 -21.92 -3.10
CA VAL A 119 -6.92 -20.57 -2.88
C VAL A 119 -7.20 -20.33 -1.39
N PHE A 120 -8.04 -21.15 -0.75
CA PHE A 120 -8.44 -20.91 0.64
C PHE A 120 -7.30 -21.05 1.65
N LEU A 121 -6.36 -21.97 1.43
CA LEU A 121 -5.17 -22.09 2.29
C LEU A 121 -4.20 -20.92 2.09
N THR A 122 -4.03 -20.45 0.85
CA THR A 122 -3.25 -19.23 0.59
C THR A 122 -3.87 -18.03 1.31
N LEU A 123 -5.20 -17.84 1.21
CA LEU A 123 -5.88 -16.78 1.95
C LEU A 123 -5.66 -16.88 3.46
N ALA A 124 -5.79 -18.08 4.04
CA ALA A 124 -5.59 -18.29 5.48
C ALA A 124 -4.15 -17.99 5.92
N ILE A 125 -3.15 -18.48 5.16
CA ILE A 125 -1.73 -18.26 5.47
C ILE A 125 -1.37 -16.78 5.28
N THR A 126 -1.78 -16.18 4.15
CA THR A 126 -1.49 -14.77 3.88
C THR A 126 -2.15 -13.87 4.93
N ASN A 127 -3.41 -14.13 5.30
CA ASN A 127 -4.07 -13.37 6.36
C ASN A 127 -3.31 -13.47 7.70
N TYR A 128 -2.86 -14.67 8.07
CA TYR A 128 -2.08 -14.86 9.28
C TYR A 128 -0.77 -14.04 9.24
N VAL A 129 -0.03 -14.10 8.12
CA VAL A 129 1.22 -13.35 7.94
C VAL A 129 0.97 -11.83 7.96
N VAL A 130 -0.06 -11.37 7.27
CA VAL A 130 -0.44 -9.95 7.26
C VAL A 130 -0.75 -9.45 8.67
N LEU A 131 -1.51 -10.23 9.44
CA LEU A 131 -1.85 -9.89 10.83
C LEU A 131 -0.67 -9.95 11.80
N LEU A 132 0.48 -10.52 11.43
CA LEU A 132 1.72 -10.42 12.20
C LEU A 132 2.44 -9.08 11.97
N SER A 133 2.13 -8.39 10.89
CA SER A 133 2.78 -7.13 10.50
C SER A 133 1.89 -5.90 10.66
N ARG A 134 0.56 -6.08 10.70
CA ARG A 134 -0.42 -5.01 10.89
C ARG A 134 -1.67 -5.54 11.59
N ASN A 135 -2.52 -4.65 12.11
CA ASN A 135 -3.76 -5.06 12.80
C ASN A 135 -4.94 -5.32 11.87
N THR A 136 -4.90 -4.81 10.64
CA THR A 136 -5.99 -4.98 9.67
C THR A 136 -5.87 -6.32 8.94
N PRO A 137 -6.96 -7.11 8.84
CA PRO A 137 -6.97 -8.38 8.11
C PRO A 137 -6.70 -8.21 6.61
N LEU A 138 -6.34 -9.34 5.95
CA LEU A 138 -6.19 -9.39 4.49
C LEU A 138 -7.52 -9.07 3.80
N ASN A 139 -7.47 -8.14 2.85
CA ASN A 139 -8.61 -7.75 2.02
C ASN A 139 -8.25 -7.75 0.53
N ALA A 140 -9.25 -7.59 -0.35
CA ALA A 140 -9.02 -7.67 -1.79
C ALA A 140 -8.13 -6.55 -2.36
N PRO A 141 -8.20 -5.30 -1.91
CA PRO A 141 -7.26 -4.24 -2.32
C PRO A 141 -5.79 -4.56 -2.06
N ASP A 142 -5.45 -5.36 -1.05
CA ASP A 142 -4.06 -5.75 -0.75
C ASP A 142 -3.37 -6.44 -1.94
N PHE A 143 -4.11 -7.13 -2.79
CA PHE A 143 -3.54 -7.76 -3.98
C PHE A 143 -3.00 -6.76 -5.00
N ARG A 144 -3.42 -5.50 -4.96
CA ARG A 144 -2.91 -4.45 -5.83
C ARG A 144 -1.54 -3.94 -5.36
N ILE A 145 -1.27 -4.02 -4.05
CA ILE A 145 0.00 -3.60 -3.44
C ILE A 145 1.10 -4.66 -3.61
N ILE A 146 0.78 -5.88 -4.05
CA ILE A 146 1.74 -7.00 -4.11
C ILE A 146 3.04 -6.62 -4.83
N LYS A 147 2.99 -5.83 -5.92
CA LYS A 147 4.20 -5.42 -6.64
C LYS A 147 5.13 -4.60 -5.75
N SER A 148 4.58 -3.59 -5.08
CA SER A 148 5.34 -2.73 -4.16
C SER A 148 5.82 -3.50 -2.92
N ALA A 149 5.05 -4.50 -2.48
CA ALA A 149 5.43 -5.36 -1.36
C ALA A 149 6.70 -6.19 -1.63
N PHE A 150 7.02 -6.52 -2.89
CA PHE A 150 8.28 -7.20 -3.22
C PHE A 150 9.52 -6.38 -2.82
N GLY A 151 9.45 -5.05 -2.89
CA GLY A 151 10.53 -4.16 -2.49
C GLY A 151 10.88 -4.22 -1.00
N VAL A 152 9.91 -4.59 -0.16
CA VAL A 152 10.05 -4.62 1.31
C VAL A 152 10.04 -6.03 1.90
N VAL A 153 9.93 -7.08 1.08
CA VAL A 153 9.91 -8.48 1.52
C VAL A 153 11.09 -8.85 2.43
N THR A 154 12.28 -8.32 2.11
CA THR A 154 13.50 -8.58 2.91
C THR A 154 13.47 -7.92 4.30
N ILE A 155 12.66 -6.89 4.49
CA ILE A 155 12.46 -6.25 5.80
C ILE A 155 11.54 -7.11 6.66
N TYR A 156 10.47 -7.69 6.07
CA TYR A 156 9.45 -8.44 6.80
C TYR A 156 9.77 -9.92 7.00
N LEU A 157 10.45 -10.55 6.03
CA LEU A 157 10.72 -11.99 6.05
C LEU A 157 12.23 -12.26 6.11
N ASN A 158 12.65 -13.08 7.07
CA ASN A 158 14.01 -13.60 7.10
C ASN A 158 14.24 -14.61 5.96
N ILE A 159 15.49 -14.97 5.70
CA ILE A 159 15.86 -15.83 4.56
C ILE A 159 15.19 -17.22 4.63
N PHE A 160 14.96 -17.78 5.83
CA PHE A 160 14.31 -19.08 5.97
C PHE A 160 12.82 -18.99 5.64
N GLU A 161 12.15 -17.90 6.06
CA GLU A 161 10.75 -17.62 5.74
C GLU A 161 10.58 -17.40 4.23
N GLN A 162 11.47 -16.65 3.59
CA GLN A 162 11.48 -16.47 2.15
C GLN A 162 11.60 -17.81 1.41
N ILE A 163 12.54 -18.67 1.82
CA ILE A 163 12.71 -20.01 1.25
C ILE A 163 11.44 -20.86 1.46
N LEU A 164 10.83 -20.79 2.65
CA LEU A 164 9.59 -21.52 2.96
C LEU A 164 8.45 -21.07 2.03
N VAL A 165 8.26 -19.77 1.84
CA VAL A 165 7.25 -19.23 0.92
C VAL A 165 7.46 -19.72 -0.50
N VAL A 166 8.70 -19.68 -1.00
CA VAL A 166 9.02 -20.19 -2.35
C VAL A 166 8.72 -21.69 -2.46
N LEU A 167 9.08 -22.50 -1.45
CA LEU A 167 8.77 -23.93 -1.42
C LEU A 167 7.28 -24.22 -1.41
N LEU A 168 6.48 -23.44 -0.66
CA LEU A 168 5.01 -23.56 -0.64
C LEU A 168 4.40 -23.21 -2.00
N ILE A 169 4.87 -22.17 -2.65
CA ILE A 169 4.45 -21.80 -4.01
C ILE A 169 4.77 -22.93 -4.99
N LEU A 170 5.99 -23.44 -4.98
CA LEU A 170 6.41 -24.56 -5.86
C LEU A 170 5.59 -25.82 -5.59
N LEU A 171 5.30 -26.14 -4.32
CA LEU A 171 4.44 -27.26 -3.95
C LEU A 171 3.00 -27.06 -4.49
N GLY A 172 2.45 -25.88 -4.33
CA GLY A 172 1.12 -25.53 -4.87
C GLY A 172 1.05 -25.71 -6.39
N LEU A 173 2.04 -25.16 -7.11
CA LEU A 173 2.14 -25.29 -8.57
C LEU A 173 2.31 -26.77 -9.00
N PHE A 174 3.15 -27.52 -8.26
CA PHE A 174 3.32 -28.95 -8.52
C PHE A 174 2.00 -29.72 -8.34
N LEU A 175 1.28 -29.49 -7.22
CA LEU A 175 0.00 -30.15 -6.96
C LEU A 175 -1.06 -29.80 -8.01
N LEU A 176 -1.12 -28.55 -8.45
CA LEU A 176 -2.00 -28.10 -9.53
C LEU A 176 -1.66 -28.82 -10.85
N ALA A 177 -0.39 -28.82 -11.24
CA ALA A 177 0.06 -29.49 -12.45
C ALA A 177 -0.17 -31.02 -12.36
N PHE A 178 0.20 -31.64 -11.23
CA PHE A 178 -0.01 -33.07 -11.03
C PHE A 178 -1.49 -33.46 -11.13
N THR A 179 -2.38 -32.77 -10.44
CA THR A 179 -3.82 -33.06 -10.45
C THR A 179 -4.50 -32.72 -11.78
N PHE A 180 -3.95 -31.73 -12.52
CA PHE A 180 -4.40 -31.41 -13.87
C PHE A 180 -4.05 -32.53 -14.86
N PHE A 181 -2.77 -32.99 -14.89
CA PHE A 181 -2.31 -33.96 -15.87
C PHE A 181 -2.66 -35.41 -15.49
N LYS A 182 -2.60 -35.75 -14.21
CA LYS A 182 -2.81 -37.13 -13.72
C LYS A 182 -4.23 -37.38 -13.17
N GLY A 183 -5.03 -36.32 -12.94
CA GLY A 183 -6.36 -36.43 -12.39
C GLY A 183 -7.34 -37.15 -13.32
N LYS A 184 -8.02 -38.20 -12.79
CA LYS A 184 -9.06 -38.94 -13.53
C LYS A 184 -10.29 -38.02 -13.72
N ARG A 185 -10.99 -38.17 -14.86
CA ARG A 185 -12.27 -37.48 -15.10
C ARG A 185 -13.40 -38.27 -14.43
N SER A 186 -14.25 -37.57 -13.68
CA SER A 186 -15.43 -38.10 -13.03
C SER A 186 -16.62 -38.08 -14.00
N GLU A 187 -17.51 -39.07 -13.88
CA GLU A 187 -18.79 -39.04 -14.57
C GLU A 187 -19.71 -37.99 -13.95
N ARG A 188 -20.44 -37.28 -14.77
CA ARG A 188 -21.42 -36.26 -14.36
C ARG A 188 -22.82 -36.87 -14.37
N ASP A 189 -23.51 -36.80 -13.25
CA ASP A 189 -24.94 -37.09 -13.19
C ASP A 189 -25.72 -35.77 -13.16
N ASN A 190 -26.25 -35.38 -14.30
CA ASN A 190 -26.97 -34.12 -14.45
C ASN A 190 -28.25 -34.06 -13.59
N ASN A 191 -28.89 -35.19 -13.31
CA ASN A 191 -30.17 -35.23 -12.59
C ASN A 191 -30.02 -34.95 -11.08
N PHE A 192 -28.85 -35.21 -10.50
CA PHE A 192 -28.58 -34.92 -9.09
C PHE A 192 -27.64 -33.74 -8.90
N SER A 193 -26.53 -33.70 -9.65
CA SER A 193 -25.45 -32.76 -9.42
C SER A 193 -25.84 -31.33 -9.71
N LEU A 194 -26.57 -31.06 -10.80
CA LEU A 194 -26.97 -29.71 -11.17
C LEU A 194 -28.06 -29.14 -10.23
N PRO A 195 -29.15 -29.86 -9.89
CA PRO A 195 -30.10 -29.36 -8.90
C PRO A 195 -29.49 -29.14 -7.52
N ALA A 196 -28.62 -30.06 -7.05
CA ALA A 196 -27.96 -29.91 -5.76
C ALA A 196 -27.07 -28.65 -5.72
N PHE A 197 -26.27 -28.43 -6.77
CA PHE A 197 -25.47 -27.23 -6.92
C PHE A 197 -26.33 -25.95 -6.92
N ALA A 198 -27.40 -25.93 -7.73
CA ALA A 198 -28.33 -24.81 -7.82
C ALA A 198 -29.00 -24.49 -6.47
N ILE A 199 -29.45 -25.51 -5.74
CA ILE A 199 -30.06 -25.33 -4.41
C ILE A 199 -29.04 -24.71 -3.42
N ILE A 200 -27.81 -25.22 -3.41
CA ILE A 200 -26.76 -24.67 -2.52
C ILE A 200 -26.49 -23.22 -2.87
N CYS A 201 -26.31 -22.89 -4.14
CA CYS A 201 -26.09 -21.51 -4.57
C CYS A 201 -27.29 -20.61 -4.22
N CYS A 202 -28.52 -21.02 -4.47
CA CYS A 202 -29.71 -20.25 -4.10
C CYS A 202 -29.81 -20.06 -2.59
N ALA A 203 -29.55 -21.10 -1.79
CA ALA A 203 -29.55 -21.00 -0.34
C ALA A 203 -28.51 -20.04 0.17
N THR A 204 -27.30 -20.07 -0.41
CA THR A 204 -26.21 -19.16 -0.05
C THR A 204 -26.55 -17.72 -0.42
N VAL A 205 -27.03 -17.47 -1.63
CA VAL A 205 -27.46 -16.12 -2.06
C VAL A 205 -28.59 -15.60 -1.16
N SER A 206 -29.60 -16.45 -0.86
CA SER A 206 -30.68 -16.05 0.06
C SER A 206 -30.16 -15.75 1.47
N ALA A 207 -29.20 -16.55 1.97
CA ALA A 207 -28.59 -16.30 3.27
C ALA A 207 -27.78 -14.99 3.28
N VAL A 208 -27.05 -14.69 2.20
CA VAL A 208 -26.33 -13.40 2.04
C VAL A 208 -27.33 -12.25 2.10
N PHE A 209 -28.42 -12.28 1.32
CA PHE A 209 -29.43 -11.22 1.35
C PHE A 209 -30.10 -11.06 2.71
N LEU A 210 -30.45 -12.17 3.39
CA LEU A 210 -31.06 -12.12 4.72
C LEU A 210 -30.04 -11.57 5.76
N TYR A 211 -28.78 -11.95 5.66
CA TYR A 211 -27.75 -11.53 6.56
C TYR A 211 -27.40 -10.06 6.31
N SER A 212 -27.21 -9.63 5.07
CA SER A 212 -26.96 -8.23 4.72
C SER A 212 -28.13 -7.29 5.04
N GLY A 213 -29.37 -7.73 4.89
CA GLY A 213 -30.54 -6.92 5.23
C GLY A 213 -30.85 -6.80 6.74
N ALA A 214 -30.42 -7.77 7.56
CA ALA A 214 -30.74 -7.84 8.98
C ALA A 214 -29.57 -7.46 9.93
N VAL A 215 -28.33 -7.59 9.47
CA VAL A 215 -27.13 -7.53 10.31
C VAL A 215 -26.12 -6.51 9.78
N ILE A 216 -26.11 -6.23 8.48
CA ILE A 216 -25.17 -5.28 7.88
C ILE A 216 -25.85 -3.93 7.64
N THR A 217 -26.15 -3.23 8.70
CA THR A 217 -26.01 -1.77 8.78
C THR A 217 -24.61 -1.44 9.30
N ALA A 218 -23.70 -2.39 9.23
CA ALA A 218 -22.40 -2.30 9.84
C ALA A 218 -21.48 -1.53 8.92
N HIS A 219 -21.01 -0.45 9.46
CA HIS A 219 -19.87 0.27 8.94
C HIS A 219 -18.63 -0.63 9.03
N PHE A 220 -17.98 -0.89 7.90
CA PHE A 220 -16.66 -1.50 7.86
C PHE A 220 -15.54 -0.48 8.16
N SER A 221 -15.87 0.66 8.76
CA SER A 221 -14.90 1.66 9.21
C SER A 221 -13.89 1.06 10.21
N ASP A 222 -14.34 0.15 11.10
CA ASP A 222 -13.45 -0.68 11.93
C ASP A 222 -13.30 -2.09 11.33
N LEU A 223 -12.35 -2.24 10.40
CA LEU A 223 -12.08 -3.51 9.72
C LEU A 223 -11.72 -4.67 10.66
N PRO A 224 -10.82 -4.53 11.65
CA PRO A 224 -10.52 -5.59 12.61
C PRO A 224 -11.75 -6.11 13.33
N THR A 225 -12.61 -5.23 13.82
CA THR A 225 -13.85 -5.60 14.51
C THR A 225 -14.86 -6.22 13.55
N ALA A 226 -15.08 -5.64 12.37
CA ALA A 226 -15.99 -6.16 11.37
C ALA A 226 -15.63 -7.59 10.95
N TYR A 227 -14.34 -7.89 10.72
CA TYR A 227 -13.91 -9.24 10.39
C TYR A 227 -14.10 -10.23 11.54
N LYS A 228 -13.92 -9.82 12.80
CA LYS A 228 -14.19 -10.66 13.98
C LYS A 228 -15.69 -10.94 14.16
N GLU A 229 -16.55 -9.95 13.88
CA GLU A 229 -18.00 -10.04 14.01
C GLU A 229 -18.67 -10.78 12.87
N TYR A 230 -18.24 -10.55 11.62
CA TYR A 230 -18.90 -11.14 10.43
C TYR A 230 -18.19 -12.37 9.88
N GLY A 231 -16.99 -12.67 10.35
CA GLY A 231 -16.13 -13.75 9.91
C GLY A 231 -15.32 -13.42 8.66
N PHE A 232 -14.18 -14.10 8.51
CA PHE A 232 -13.19 -13.81 7.46
C PHE A 232 -13.77 -13.92 6.04
N THR A 233 -14.42 -15.06 5.73
CA THR A 233 -14.84 -15.35 4.33
C THR A 233 -15.84 -14.33 3.81
N PHE A 234 -16.82 -13.95 4.61
CA PHE A 234 -17.81 -12.96 4.24
C PHE A 234 -17.20 -11.57 4.09
N SER A 235 -16.46 -11.09 5.09
CA SER A 235 -15.82 -9.77 5.07
C SER A 235 -14.84 -9.62 3.92
N PHE A 236 -14.04 -10.67 3.63
CA PHE A 236 -13.16 -10.69 2.47
C PHE A 236 -13.94 -10.59 1.15
N LEU A 237 -15.07 -11.29 1.01
CA LEU A 237 -15.90 -11.17 -0.19
C LEU A 237 -16.54 -9.79 -0.32
N CYS A 238 -16.94 -9.15 0.77
CA CYS A 238 -17.39 -7.76 0.75
C CYS A 238 -16.30 -6.86 0.15
N SER A 239 -15.05 -6.98 0.60
CA SER A 239 -13.94 -6.20 0.03
C SER A 239 -13.65 -6.48 -1.46
N VAL A 240 -14.13 -7.59 -2.02
CA VAL A 240 -14.05 -7.90 -3.45
C VAL A 240 -15.16 -7.22 -4.24
N VAL A 241 -16.39 -7.18 -3.69
CA VAL A 241 -17.61 -6.80 -4.41
C VAL A 241 -17.97 -5.34 -4.18
N ASP A 242 -17.84 -4.87 -2.95
CA ASP A 242 -18.18 -3.53 -2.53
C ASP A 242 -17.00 -2.59 -2.87
N ARG A 243 -17.21 -1.69 -3.82
CA ARG A 243 -16.19 -0.80 -4.36
C ARG A 243 -16.78 0.52 -4.78
N GLY A 244 -15.96 1.56 -4.58
CA GLY A 244 -16.34 2.92 -4.93
C GLY A 244 -17.35 3.49 -3.94
N ILE A 245 -17.99 4.54 -4.34
CA ILE A 245 -18.97 5.26 -3.54
C ILE A 245 -20.37 4.95 -4.08
N ASP A 246 -21.28 4.52 -3.21
CA ASP A 246 -22.66 4.31 -3.56
C ASP A 246 -23.33 5.62 -3.99
N LYS A 247 -24.16 5.52 -5.03
CA LYS A 247 -24.89 6.69 -5.53
C LYS A 247 -25.91 7.17 -4.50
N PRO A 248 -25.80 8.42 -4.00
CA PRO A 248 -26.79 8.98 -3.08
C PRO A 248 -28.20 8.98 -3.67
N GLU A 249 -29.23 8.68 -2.88
CA GLU A 249 -30.62 8.66 -3.35
C GLU A 249 -31.09 10.01 -3.92
N ASN A 250 -30.58 11.11 -3.33
CA ASN A 250 -30.87 12.48 -3.73
C ASN A 250 -29.97 13.01 -4.86
N TYR A 251 -29.13 12.17 -5.51
CA TYR A 251 -28.25 12.64 -6.58
C TYR A 251 -29.02 13.08 -7.83
N SER A 252 -29.15 14.38 -8.00
CA SER A 252 -29.86 15.04 -9.11
C SER A 252 -29.18 16.37 -9.48
N ASP A 253 -29.53 16.93 -10.64
CA ASP A 253 -29.08 18.25 -11.05
C ASP A 253 -29.59 19.32 -10.07
N GLU A 254 -30.86 19.25 -9.65
CA GLU A 254 -31.50 20.19 -8.72
C GLU A 254 -30.79 20.19 -7.35
N SER A 255 -30.43 19.03 -6.81
CA SER A 255 -29.74 18.93 -5.51
C SER A 255 -28.35 19.55 -5.58
N LEU A 256 -27.61 19.30 -6.68
CA LEU A 256 -26.27 19.86 -6.85
C LEU A 256 -26.31 21.36 -7.14
N GLU A 257 -27.26 21.86 -7.93
CA GLU A 257 -27.45 23.32 -8.11
C GLU A 257 -27.81 23.99 -6.79
N THR A 258 -28.71 23.40 -6.00
CA THR A 258 -29.05 23.91 -4.66
C THR A 258 -27.81 23.96 -3.77
N LEU A 259 -27.00 22.91 -3.76
CA LEU A 259 -25.74 22.87 -3.00
C LEU A 259 -24.78 23.94 -3.51
N LYS A 260 -24.58 24.06 -4.82
CA LYS A 260 -23.73 25.07 -5.46
C LYS A 260 -24.13 26.50 -5.05
N HIS A 261 -25.40 26.86 -5.15
CA HIS A 261 -25.89 28.17 -4.69
C HIS A 261 -25.63 28.39 -3.19
N SER A 262 -25.79 27.37 -2.39
CA SER A 262 -25.55 27.45 -0.95
C SER A 262 -24.08 27.67 -0.55
N LEU A 263 -23.14 27.24 -1.42
CA LEU A 263 -21.70 27.39 -1.25
C LEU A 263 -21.13 28.67 -1.93
N GLY A 264 -21.98 29.41 -2.64
CA GLY A 264 -21.63 30.68 -3.32
C GLY A 264 -21.21 30.49 -4.80
N GLU A 265 -21.79 31.26 -5.70
CA GLU A 265 -21.63 31.16 -7.16
C GLU A 265 -20.21 31.48 -7.66
N ASN A 266 -19.39 32.16 -6.86
CA ASN A 266 -18.04 32.61 -7.26
C ASN A 266 -16.99 31.51 -7.36
N ALA A 267 -17.33 30.25 -7.08
CA ALA A 267 -16.41 29.13 -7.25
C ALA A 267 -16.03 28.83 -8.72
N ASP A 268 -16.83 29.37 -9.68
CA ASP A 268 -16.61 29.14 -11.11
C ASP A 268 -15.77 30.26 -11.79
N THR A 269 -15.40 31.33 -11.10
CA THR A 269 -14.64 32.46 -11.67
C THR A 269 -13.13 32.25 -11.65
N VAL A 270 -12.66 31.04 -11.91
CA VAL A 270 -11.24 30.79 -12.18
C VAL A 270 -11.02 30.96 -13.69
N PRO A 271 -9.97 31.69 -14.12
CA PRO A 271 -9.62 31.84 -15.53
C PRO A 271 -9.52 30.49 -16.24
N ASP A 272 -10.08 30.44 -17.45
CA ASP A 272 -10.01 29.31 -18.37
C ASP A 272 -8.53 28.82 -18.48
N ARG A 273 -8.19 27.75 -17.78
CA ARG A 273 -6.84 27.18 -17.80
C ARG A 273 -6.69 26.32 -19.04
N GLN A 274 -6.16 26.88 -20.10
CA GLN A 274 -5.60 26.08 -21.19
C GLN A 274 -4.29 25.42 -20.66
N PRO A 275 -3.99 24.17 -21.02
CA PRO A 275 -2.73 23.53 -20.69
C PRO A 275 -1.61 24.18 -21.51
N ASP A 276 -1.13 25.32 -21.06
CA ASP A 276 -0.03 26.02 -21.71
C ASP A 276 1.28 25.74 -20.96
N ASN A 277 2.22 25.17 -21.71
CA ASN A 277 3.55 24.79 -21.26
C ASN A 277 4.47 26.02 -21.02
N THR A 278 3.92 27.16 -20.67
CA THR A 278 4.72 28.35 -20.39
C THR A 278 4.60 28.77 -18.93
N ASP A 279 5.72 28.90 -18.28
CA ASP A 279 5.99 29.25 -16.88
C ASP A 279 5.49 30.64 -16.42
N GLU A 280 4.46 31.20 -17.03
CA GLU A 280 3.95 32.55 -16.67
C GLU A 280 2.48 32.48 -16.25
N THR A 281 2.25 32.22 -14.95
CA THR A 281 0.95 32.44 -14.31
C THR A 281 0.72 33.91 -14.02
N THR A 282 -0.37 34.45 -14.52
CA THR A 282 -0.75 35.89 -14.49
C THR A 282 -1.29 36.38 -13.16
N VAL A 283 -1.31 35.55 -12.08
CA VAL A 283 -1.62 36.00 -10.73
C VAL A 283 -0.31 36.08 -9.97
N ALA A 284 0.22 37.31 -9.82
CA ALA A 284 1.35 37.51 -8.92
C ALA A 284 0.89 37.13 -7.49
N PRO A 285 1.57 36.19 -6.82
CA PRO A 285 1.27 35.88 -5.44
C PRO A 285 1.43 37.16 -4.62
N SER A 286 0.47 37.45 -3.76
CA SER A 286 0.71 38.47 -2.75
C SER A 286 1.86 37.96 -1.89
N LYS A 287 2.90 38.77 -1.74
CA LYS A 287 4.09 38.48 -0.92
C LYS A 287 3.77 38.22 0.58
N ALA A 288 2.49 38.12 0.91
CA ALA A 288 1.93 37.94 2.26
C ALA A 288 1.37 36.52 2.52
N SER A 289 1.31 35.65 1.51
CA SER A 289 0.80 34.28 1.72
C SER A 289 1.94 33.40 2.29
N PRO A 290 1.71 32.69 3.42
CA PRO A 290 2.76 31.84 4.02
C PRO A 290 2.97 30.58 3.19
N ASN A 291 4.17 29.99 3.26
CA ASN A 291 4.38 28.60 2.89
C ASN A 291 3.54 27.72 3.81
N ILE A 292 2.86 26.70 3.26
CA ILE A 292 2.01 25.78 3.98
C ILE A 292 2.63 24.38 3.87
N ILE A 293 3.05 23.82 4.99
CA ILE A 293 3.71 22.53 5.05
C ILE A 293 2.84 21.58 5.86
N PHE A 294 2.25 20.57 5.20
CA PHE A 294 1.64 19.44 5.87
C PHE A 294 2.72 18.37 6.07
N LEU A 295 2.96 17.98 7.31
CA LEU A 295 3.89 16.93 7.68
C LEU A 295 3.13 15.78 8.32
N GLN A 296 2.88 14.76 7.54
CA GLN A 296 2.27 13.51 7.96
C GLN A 296 3.33 12.58 8.52
N LEU A 297 3.20 12.19 9.79
CA LEU A 297 4.17 11.41 10.54
C LEU A 297 3.71 9.97 10.67
N GLU A 298 4.48 9.05 10.11
CA GLU A 298 4.22 7.61 10.11
C GLU A 298 4.15 7.03 11.53
N SER A 299 3.01 6.45 11.89
CA SER A 299 2.78 5.80 13.19
C SER A 299 3.12 6.69 14.40
N PHE A 300 3.02 8.01 14.24
CA PHE A 300 3.32 8.97 15.30
C PHE A 300 2.10 9.13 16.22
N PHE A 301 2.24 8.59 17.38
CA PHE A 301 1.24 8.64 18.45
C PHE A 301 1.94 8.97 19.77
N ASP A 302 1.27 9.69 20.66
CA ASP A 302 1.84 10.06 21.96
C ASP A 302 1.97 8.82 22.87
N PRO A 303 3.20 8.35 23.16
CA PRO A 303 3.39 7.17 24.00
C PRO A 303 2.82 7.35 25.42
N THR A 304 2.68 8.59 25.90
CA THR A 304 2.12 8.88 27.22
C THR A 304 0.62 8.64 27.30
N ASP A 305 -0.08 8.50 26.17
CA ASP A 305 -1.50 8.13 26.13
C ASP A 305 -1.74 6.62 26.32
N ILE A 306 -0.68 5.82 26.46
CA ILE A 306 -0.79 4.39 26.81
C ILE A 306 -0.73 4.22 28.32
N ASP A 307 -1.82 3.69 28.90
CA ASP A 307 -1.90 3.42 30.34
C ASP A 307 -0.87 2.38 30.80
N GLY A 308 -0.26 2.62 31.96
CA GLY A 308 0.65 1.68 32.60
C GLY A 308 2.09 1.72 32.06
N LEU A 309 2.40 2.60 31.12
CA LEU A 309 3.78 2.88 30.74
C LEU A 309 4.34 4.06 31.53
N THR A 310 5.64 3.97 31.86
CA THR A 310 6.41 5.06 32.44
C THR A 310 7.77 5.16 31.73
N PHE A 311 8.31 6.38 31.68
CA PHE A 311 9.49 6.73 30.91
C PHE A 311 10.53 7.38 31.83
N ASN A 312 11.84 7.22 31.50
CA ASN A 312 12.92 7.90 32.23
C ASN A 312 12.91 9.42 32.01
N GLU A 313 12.36 9.88 30.91
CA GLU A 313 12.14 11.27 30.52
C GLU A 313 10.98 11.36 29.53
N ASP A 314 10.53 12.56 29.20
CA ASP A 314 9.46 12.75 28.22
C ASP A 314 9.86 12.16 26.85
N PRO A 315 9.07 11.23 26.28
CA PRO A 315 9.41 10.62 25.02
C PRO A 315 9.27 11.56 23.80
N ILE A 316 8.46 12.63 23.89
CA ILE A 316 8.21 13.59 22.79
C ILE A 316 8.18 15.04 23.29
N PRO A 317 9.28 15.52 23.90
CA PRO A 317 9.29 16.83 24.58
C PRO A 317 9.08 18.01 23.63
N VAL A 318 9.50 17.92 22.37
CA VAL A 318 9.30 18.98 21.36
C VAL A 318 7.81 19.08 21.02
N PHE A 319 7.18 17.97 20.72
CA PHE A 319 5.77 17.95 20.34
C PHE A 319 4.87 18.43 21.49
N HIS A 320 5.14 18.00 22.72
CA HIS A 320 4.42 18.50 23.91
C HIS A 320 4.61 20.02 24.10
N SER A 321 5.85 20.51 23.95
CA SER A 321 6.09 21.96 24.03
C SER A 321 5.39 22.74 22.91
N LEU A 322 5.29 22.16 21.70
CA LEU A 322 4.54 22.78 20.61
C LEU A 322 3.04 22.80 20.92
N GLN A 323 2.47 21.75 21.46
CA GLN A 323 1.06 21.69 21.85
C GLN A 323 0.69 22.70 22.96
N GLU A 324 1.61 22.98 23.87
CA GLU A 324 1.41 24.00 24.92
C GLU A 324 1.39 25.43 24.37
N ASN A 325 2.08 25.69 23.27
CA ASN A 325 2.34 27.05 22.79
C ASN A 325 1.62 27.39 21.48
N PHE A 326 1.10 26.42 20.75
CA PHE A 326 0.51 26.57 19.41
C PHE A 326 -0.85 25.85 19.31
N PRO A 327 -1.72 26.24 18.35
CA PRO A 327 -2.98 25.57 18.13
C PRO A 327 -2.77 24.08 17.90
N SER A 328 -3.48 23.26 18.65
CA SER A 328 -3.34 21.80 18.61
C SER A 328 -4.67 21.14 18.98
N GLY A 329 -4.86 19.90 18.60
CA GLY A 329 -6.06 19.14 18.89
C GLY A 329 -5.88 17.65 18.58
N LYS A 330 -6.96 16.90 18.78
CA LYS A 330 -7.05 15.50 18.41
C LYS A 330 -7.47 15.39 16.95
N LEU A 331 -6.90 14.43 16.22
CA LEU A 331 -7.21 14.16 14.82
C LEU A 331 -7.78 12.75 14.70
N THR A 332 -9.03 12.64 14.27
CA THR A 332 -9.63 11.35 13.94
C THR A 332 -9.19 10.95 12.54
N VAL A 333 -8.59 9.78 12.40
CA VAL A 333 -7.99 9.26 11.17
C VAL A 333 -8.68 7.99 10.70
N PRO A 334 -8.71 7.68 9.38
CA PRO A 334 -9.52 6.58 8.84
C PRO A 334 -8.90 5.20 9.03
N SER A 335 -7.68 5.11 9.55
CA SER A 335 -6.91 3.86 9.57
C SER A 335 -6.23 3.60 10.89
N ILE A 336 -5.94 2.32 11.19
CA ILE A 336 -5.19 1.88 12.36
C ILE A 336 -4.09 0.89 11.97
N GLY A 337 -2.87 1.15 12.44
CA GLY A 337 -1.73 0.24 12.29
C GLY A 337 -1.26 -0.02 10.86
N ALA A 338 -1.83 0.65 9.88
CA ALA A 338 -1.48 0.70 8.46
C ALA A 338 -2.45 1.62 7.72
N GLY A 339 -2.16 1.97 6.47
CA GLY A 339 -3.08 2.73 5.64
C GLY A 339 -2.74 4.21 5.53
N THR A 340 -1.47 4.56 5.60
CA THR A 340 -0.92 5.91 5.44
C THR A 340 -1.58 6.69 4.29
N ALA A 341 -1.76 6.02 3.11
CA ALA A 341 -2.39 6.63 1.94
C ALA A 341 -3.88 6.99 2.12
N ASN A 342 -4.57 6.40 3.11
CA ASN A 342 -5.96 6.73 3.41
C ASN A 342 -6.06 8.06 4.17
N THR A 343 -5.16 8.28 5.13
CA THR A 343 -5.04 9.59 5.81
C THR A 343 -4.54 10.68 4.85
N GLU A 344 -3.58 10.35 3.94
CA GLU A 344 -3.20 11.26 2.86
C GLU A 344 -4.40 11.68 2.01
N PHE A 345 -5.22 10.70 1.59
CA PHE A 345 -6.41 10.95 0.79
C PHE A 345 -7.36 11.94 1.48
N GLU A 346 -7.69 11.70 2.75
CA GLU A 346 -8.60 12.56 3.49
C GLU A 346 -8.04 13.99 3.65
N VAL A 347 -6.79 14.12 4.08
CA VAL A 347 -6.19 15.45 4.28
C VAL A 347 -6.03 16.20 2.97
N ILE A 348 -5.60 15.53 1.90
CA ILE A 348 -5.34 16.21 0.61
C ILE A 348 -6.64 16.61 -0.09
N THR A 349 -7.69 15.78 -0.03
CA THR A 349 -8.92 15.99 -0.80
C THR A 349 -10.07 16.59 0.00
N GLY A 350 -10.03 16.52 1.31
CA GLY A 350 -11.16 16.85 2.18
C GLY A 350 -12.32 15.86 2.07
N MET A 351 -12.13 14.71 1.46
CA MET A 351 -13.15 13.69 1.24
C MET A 351 -13.09 12.62 2.31
N ASP A 352 -14.26 12.17 2.77
CA ASP A 352 -14.40 11.15 3.80
C ASP A 352 -14.29 9.73 3.22
N LEU A 353 -13.40 8.92 3.77
CA LEU A 353 -13.17 7.55 3.32
C LEU A 353 -14.33 6.60 3.65
N ASP A 354 -15.14 6.92 4.65
CA ASP A 354 -16.27 6.08 5.09
C ASP A 354 -17.33 5.87 4.01
N TYR A 355 -17.37 6.70 2.97
CA TYR A 355 -18.26 6.50 1.82
C TYR A 355 -17.77 5.49 0.80
N PHE A 356 -16.51 5.06 0.89
CA PHE A 356 -15.96 4.07 -0.04
C PHE A 356 -16.29 2.62 0.38
N GLY A 357 -16.17 1.72 -0.57
CA GLY A 357 -16.32 0.30 -0.30
C GLY A 357 -15.32 -0.26 0.70
N VAL A 358 -15.62 -1.47 1.17
CA VAL A 358 -14.88 -2.13 2.26
C VAL A 358 -13.37 -2.20 2.00
N ALA A 359 -12.59 -1.60 2.87
CA ALA A 359 -11.13 -1.56 2.83
C ALA A 359 -10.55 -0.94 1.55
N GLU A 360 -11.27 -0.07 0.88
CA GLU A 360 -10.81 0.54 -0.36
C GLU A 360 -9.69 1.55 -0.11
N TYR A 361 -8.74 1.56 -1.03
CA TYR A 361 -7.70 2.59 -1.13
C TYR A 361 -7.99 3.41 -2.39
N PRO A 362 -8.47 4.67 -2.28
CA PRO A 362 -8.70 5.52 -3.44
C PRO A 362 -7.48 5.68 -4.33
N TYR A 363 -6.28 5.67 -3.77
CA TYR A 363 -4.99 5.68 -4.48
C TYR A 363 -4.81 4.48 -5.41
N LEU A 364 -5.34 3.32 -5.04
CA LEU A 364 -5.23 2.07 -5.82
C LEU A 364 -6.47 1.81 -6.68
N SER A 365 -7.46 2.70 -6.65
CA SER A 365 -8.70 2.58 -7.40
C SER A 365 -8.97 3.83 -8.24
N VAL A 366 -9.84 4.71 -7.79
CA VAL A 366 -10.37 5.82 -8.58
C VAL A 366 -9.31 6.85 -8.97
N LEU A 367 -8.32 7.11 -8.11
CA LEU A 367 -7.27 8.10 -8.35
C LEU A 367 -6.15 7.61 -9.29
N GLN A 368 -6.19 6.34 -9.74
CA GLN A 368 -5.28 5.87 -10.78
C GLN A 368 -5.54 6.58 -12.13
N ASP A 369 -6.80 6.91 -12.41
CA ASP A 369 -7.26 7.37 -13.71
C ASP A 369 -8.07 8.67 -13.65
N LYS A 370 -8.44 9.17 -12.46
CA LYS A 370 -9.28 10.35 -12.30
C LYS A 370 -8.62 11.41 -11.43
N THR A 371 -8.88 12.64 -11.78
CA THR A 371 -8.59 13.83 -10.98
C THR A 371 -9.79 14.19 -10.10
N CYS A 372 -9.52 14.82 -8.97
CA CYS A 372 -10.55 15.40 -8.10
C CYS A 372 -10.04 16.67 -7.44
N GLU A 373 -10.91 17.38 -6.75
CA GLU A 373 -10.54 18.51 -5.90
C GLU A 373 -9.50 18.09 -4.85
N SER A 374 -8.56 18.97 -4.58
CA SER A 374 -7.52 18.79 -3.58
C SER A 374 -6.98 20.13 -3.11
N VAL A 375 -6.39 20.16 -1.91
CA VAL A 375 -5.71 21.34 -1.39
C VAL A 375 -4.62 21.88 -2.33
N ALA A 376 -4.00 21.01 -3.15
CA ALA A 376 -3.01 21.43 -4.13
C ALA A 376 -3.64 22.20 -5.28
N TYR A 377 -4.75 21.74 -5.85
CA TYR A 377 -5.47 22.50 -6.87
C TYR A 377 -6.02 23.81 -6.31
N ASP A 378 -6.60 23.79 -5.12
CA ASP A 378 -7.22 24.93 -4.50
C ASP A 378 -6.21 26.05 -4.19
N LEU A 379 -5.05 25.73 -3.66
CA LEU A 379 -3.99 26.69 -3.39
C LEU A 379 -3.31 27.20 -4.66
N LYS A 380 -3.31 26.43 -5.75
CA LYS A 380 -2.84 26.91 -7.05
C LYS A 380 -3.67 28.06 -7.59
N ASP A 381 -4.96 28.14 -7.24
CA ASP A 381 -5.81 29.29 -7.58
C ASP A 381 -5.30 30.58 -6.94
N TYR A 382 -4.50 30.49 -5.88
CA TYR A 382 -3.81 31.59 -5.21
C TYR A 382 -2.32 31.71 -5.59
N GLY A 383 -1.87 30.99 -6.61
CA GLY A 383 -0.51 31.08 -7.14
C GLY A 383 0.55 30.22 -6.44
N TYR A 384 0.16 29.31 -5.56
CA TYR A 384 1.10 28.38 -4.90
C TYR A 384 1.77 27.44 -5.89
N ALA A 385 3.02 27.04 -5.59
CA ALA A 385 3.61 25.83 -6.13
C ALA A 385 3.25 24.67 -5.21
N ALA A 386 2.99 23.48 -5.75
CA ALA A 386 2.54 22.33 -4.97
C ALA A 386 3.54 21.18 -5.08
N HIS A 387 4.08 20.76 -3.94
CA HIS A 387 5.15 19.78 -3.81
C HIS A 387 4.75 18.63 -2.91
N ALA A 388 4.88 17.39 -3.39
CA ALA A 388 4.75 16.20 -2.56
C ALA A 388 6.14 15.60 -2.27
N MET A 389 6.33 15.06 -1.06
CA MET A 389 7.56 14.41 -0.62
C MET A 389 7.28 13.13 0.16
N HIS A 390 8.15 12.12 0.00
CA HIS A 390 8.09 10.91 0.81
C HIS A 390 9.48 10.25 0.90
N ASN A 391 10.01 10.07 2.11
CA ASN A 391 11.30 9.42 2.32
C ASN A 391 11.25 7.88 2.19
N HIS A 392 10.33 7.39 1.37
CA HIS A 392 10.21 6.00 0.93
C HIS A 392 10.02 5.94 -0.58
N THR A 393 9.90 4.71 -1.15
CA THR A 393 9.83 4.52 -2.60
C THR A 393 8.60 5.17 -3.22
N GLY A 394 8.80 5.89 -4.32
CA GLY A 394 7.77 6.65 -5.02
C GLY A 394 6.67 5.81 -5.67
N SER A 395 6.92 4.52 -5.88
CA SER A 395 5.94 3.59 -6.43
C SER A 395 4.98 3.01 -5.38
N PHE A 396 5.28 3.14 -4.09
CA PHE A 396 4.40 2.61 -3.04
C PHE A 396 3.06 3.34 -3.03
N TYR A 397 1.96 2.60 -2.98
CA TYR A 397 0.58 3.08 -3.20
C TYR A 397 0.38 3.77 -4.57
N ASP A 398 1.27 3.54 -5.54
CA ASP A 398 1.23 4.19 -6.86
C ASP A 398 1.26 5.75 -6.79
N ARG A 399 1.87 6.33 -5.75
CA ARG A 399 1.93 7.80 -5.55
C ARG A 399 2.45 8.55 -6.78
N HIS A 400 3.39 7.96 -7.50
CA HIS A 400 3.91 8.51 -8.76
C HIS A 400 2.83 8.72 -9.86
N LYS A 401 1.69 8.01 -9.79
CA LYS A 401 0.54 8.19 -10.70
C LYS A 401 -0.55 9.06 -10.08
N VAL A 402 -0.69 8.99 -8.75
CA VAL A 402 -1.78 9.64 -8.02
C VAL A 402 -1.52 11.13 -7.82
N PHE A 403 -0.30 11.52 -7.45
CA PHE A 403 0.00 12.93 -7.18
C PHE A 403 -0.17 13.86 -8.39
N PRO A 404 0.13 13.45 -9.64
CA PRO A 404 -0.31 14.24 -10.81
C PRO A 404 -1.81 14.49 -10.85
N ASN A 405 -2.62 13.48 -10.50
CA ASN A 405 -4.09 13.59 -10.49
C ASN A 405 -4.63 14.41 -9.32
N LEU A 406 -3.83 14.61 -8.29
CA LEU A 406 -4.11 15.47 -7.14
C LEU A 406 -3.51 16.90 -7.28
N GLY A 407 -2.90 17.22 -8.42
CA GLY A 407 -2.47 18.58 -8.72
C GLY A 407 -1.07 18.96 -8.26
N PHE A 408 -0.24 18.06 -7.77
CA PHE A 408 1.14 18.37 -7.40
C PHE A 408 2.03 18.63 -8.62
N ASP A 409 2.93 19.62 -8.52
CA ASP A 409 3.89 19.99 -9.57
C ASP A 409 5.16 19.14 -9.50
N THR A 410 5.58 18.76 -8.28
CA THR A 410 6.74 17.88 -8.08
C THR A 410 6.43 16.77 -7.09
N PHE A 411 7.09 15.62 -7.28
CA PHE A 411 7.13 14.55 -6.30
C PHE A 411 8.58 14.13 -6.03
N THR A 412 9.05 14.34 -4.79
CA THR A 412 10.40 13.96 -4.34
C THR A 412 10.29 12.73 -3.45
N SER A 413 10.55 11.56 -4.03
CA SER A 413 10.64 10.29 -3.29
C SER A 413 12.08 10.01 -2.85
N ILE A 414 12.31 8.95 -2.06
CA ILE A 414 13.64 8.59 -1.59
C ILE A 414 14.66 8.46 -2.73
N GLU A 415 14.20 8.03 -3.91
CA GLU A 415 15.05 7.89 -5.10
C GLU A 415 15.58 9.25 -5.62
N ASN A 416 14.98 10.36 -5.18
CA ASN A 416 15.38 11.71 -5.54
C ASN A 416 16.04 12.48 -4.38
N MET A 417 16.15 11.86 -3.18
CA MET A 417 16.71 12.48 -1.99
C MET A 417 18.20 12.21 -1.85
N ARG A 418 18.87 13.06 -1.05
CA ARG A 418 20.31 12.96 -0.77
C ARG A 418 20.56 12.56 0.69
N ASN A 419 21.80 12.11 0.98
CA ASN A 419 22.23 11.78 2.35
C ASN A 419 21.30 10.79 3.07
N ILE A 420 20.86 9.76 2.37
CA ILE A 420 19.93 8.77 2.90
C ILE A 420 20.54 8.09 4.12
N ARG A 421 19.90 8.29 5.28
CA ARG A 421 20.23 7.60 6.53
C ARG A 421 19.10 6.69 6.90
N ARG A 422 19.41 5.52 7.46
CA ARG A 422 18.42 4.52 7.81
C ARG A 422 18.51 4.21 9.30
N ASN A 423 17.35 3.84 9.87
CA ASN A 423 17.29 3.32 11.23
C ASN A 423 17.73 1.83 11.25
N GLU A 424 17.71 1.24 12.42
CA GLU A 424 18.18 -0.13 12.70
C GLU A 424 17.37 -1.20 11.95
N ARG A 425 16.15 -0.85 11.47
CA ARG A 425 15.27 -1.71 10.65
C ARG A 425 15.37 -1.43 9.16
N GLY A 426 16.18 -0.47 8.76
CA GLY A 426 16.38 -0.12 7.35
C GLY A 426 15.41 0.93 6.80
N TRP A 427 14.49 1.48 7.61
CA TRP A 427 13.65 2.61 7.21
C TRP A 427 14.47 3.90 7.17
N ALA A 428 14.16 4.78 6.21
CA ALA A 428 14.81 6.08 6.15
C ALA A 428 14.48 6.92 7.39
N LYS A 429 15.48 7.57 7.97
CA LYS A 429 15.29 8.50 9.09
C LYS A 429 14.64 9.80 8.61
N ASP A 430 13.68 10.30 9.38
CA ASP A 430 12.90 11.50 9.02
C ASP A 430 13.74 12.79 9.10
N ALA A 431 14.84 12.78 9.84
CA ALA A 431 15.75 13.91 9.95
C ALA A 431 16.24 14.46 8.59
N MET A 432 16.30 13.61 7.55
CA MET A 432 16.65 14.04 6.18
C MET A 432 15.59 14.95 5.55
N LEU A 433 14.31 14.82 5.95
CA LEU A 433 13.21 15.62 5.39
C LEU A 433 13.38 17.12 5.69
N ALA A 434 14.05 17.53 6.78
CA ALA A 434 14.25 18.94 7.09
C ALA A 434 15.00 19.68 5.97
N ASP A 435 16.08 19.10 5.47
CA ASP A 435 16.88 19.68 4.37
C ASP A 435 16.12 19.62 3.04
N GLU A 436 15.34 18.55 2.80
CA GLU A 436 14.57 18.39 1.57
C GLU A 436 13.39 19.36 1.53
N ILE A 437 12.66 19.56 2.63
CA ILE A 437 11.57 20.55 2.74
C ILE A 437 12.12 21.97 2.55
N LYS A 438 13.21 22.33 3.23
CA LYS A 438 13.88 23.61 3.03
C LYS A 438 14.34 23.80 1.59
N GLY A 439 14.88 22.75 0.98
CA GLY A 439 15.38 22.80 -0.40
C GLY A 439 14.28 22.99 -1.42
N VAL A 440 13.11 22.38 -1.22
CA VAL A 440 11.99 22.52 -2.17
C VAL A 440 11.38 23.91 -2.08
N THR A 441 11.17 24.48 -0.89
CA THR A 441 10.67 25.86 -0.75
C THR A 441 11.62 26.88 -1.34
N ALA A 442 12.93 26.66 -1.23
CA ALA A 442 13.94 27.50 -1.87
C ALA A 442 13.98 27.37 -3.41
N SER A 443 13.40 26.31 -3.99
CA SER A 443 13.39 26.09 -5.44
C SER A 443 12.40 26.95 -6.20
N THR A 444 11.46 27.60 -5.52
CA THR A 444 10.40 28.45 -6.06
C THR A 444 10.37 29.86 -5.43
N PRO A 445 11.45 30.64 -5.54
CA PRO A 445 11.71 31.83 -4.71
C PRO A 445 10.70 32.98 -4.90
N ASN A 446 9.84 32.92 -5.90
CA ASN A 446 8.85 33.97 -6.21
C ASN A 446 7.40 33.56 -5.92
N ARG A 447 7.20 32.40 -5.30
CA ARG A 447 5.87 31.84 -5.03
C ARG A 447 5.84 31.34 -3.59
N ALA A 448 4.65 31.33 -3.00
CA ALA A 448 4.41 30.56 -1.80
C ALA A 448 4.29 29.07 -2.16
N ASP A 449 4.68 28.19 -1.25
CA ASP A 449 4.73 26.77 -1.48
C ASP A 449 3.72 26.02 -0.60
N LEU A 450 3.01 25.10 -1.22
CA LEU A 450 2.39 23.97 -0.55
C LEU A 450 3.37 22.80 -0.57
N VAL A 451 3.78 22.32 0.59
CA VAL A 451 4.58 21.08 0.71
C VAL A 451 3.76 20.05 1.48
N TYR A 452 3.54 18.89 0.87
CA TYR A 452 2.95 17.73 1.54
C TYR A 452 4.04 16.67 1.75
N ALA A 453 4.58 16.62 2.96
CA ALA A 453 5.67 15.72 3.33
C ALA A 453 5.16 14.53 4.15
N ILE A 454 5.58 13.33 3.78
CA ILE A 454 5.16 12.06 4.39
C ILE A 454 6.41 11.38 4.92
N SER A 455 6.41 11.03 6.20
CA SER A 455 7.50 10.32 6.85
C SER A 455 7.36 8.80 6.77
N VAL A 456 8.41 8.04 7.14
CA VAL A 456 8.38 6.57 7.17
C VAL A 456 9.08 5.96 8.39
N GLN A 457 9.81 6.75 9.18
CA GLN A 457 10.70 6.22 10.22
C GLN A 457 9.97 5.38 11.27
N GLY A 458 8.76 5.77 11.66
CA GLY A 458 7.93 5.09 12.67
C GLY A 458 7.36 3.74 12.23
N HIS A 459 7.52 3.36 10.96
CA HIS A 459 6.90 2.17 10.38
C HIS A 459 7.39 0.86 11.02
N GLY A 460 6.49 -0.12 11.25
CA GLY A 460 6.86 -1.51 11.57
C GLY A 460 7.77 -2.09 10.47
N LYS A 461 8.51 -3.15 10.68
CA LYS A 461 8.38 -4.27 11.60
C LYS A 461 9.09 -3.95 12.92
N TYR A 462 8.37 -4.14 14.01
CA TYR A 462 8.92 -3.96 15.35
C TYR A 462 9.58 -5.26 15.87
N PRO A 463 10.55 -5.19 16.81
CA PRO A 463 11.12 -6.36 17.47
C PRO A 463 10.05 -7.21 18.17
N THR A 464 10.20 -8.53 18.11
CA THR A 464 9.25 -9.49 18.69
C THR A 464 9.81 -10.18 19.93
N SER A 465 11.05 -9.91 20.29
CA SER A 465 11.69 -10.43 21.51
C SER A 465 12.69 -9.43 22.09
N THR A 466 13.01 -9.61 23.37
CA THR A 466 14.03 -8.82 24.07
C THR A 466 15.40 -8.97 23.43
N GLU A 467 15.77 -10.18 23.01
CA GLU A 467 17.06 -10.44 22.33
C GLU A 467 17.15 -9.68 20.99
N GLU A 468 16.04 -9.59 20.28
CA GLU A 468 15.97 -8.81 19.04
C GLU A 468 16.12 -7.32 19.33
N PHE A 469 15.41 -6.78 20.32
CA PHE A 469 15.55 -5.41 20.76
C PHE A 469 16.98 -5.08 21.20
N ASP A 470 17.60 -5.90 22.05
CA ASP A 470 18.97 -5.72 22.54
C ASP A 470 19.99 -5.74 21.39
N SER A 471 19.71 -6.49 20.32
CA SER A 471 20.57 -6.51 19.13
C SER A 471 20.52 -5.21 18.33
N LEU A 472 19.42 -4.47 18.40
CA LEU A 472 19.24 -3.15 17.74
C LEU A 472 19.83 -2.03 18.61
N TYR A 473 19.80 -2.16 19.93
CA TYR A 473 20.31 -1.21 20.91
C TYR A 473 21.34 -1.88 21.84
N PRO A 474 22.55 -2.18 21.33
CA PRO A 474 23.59 -2.82 22.13
C PRO A 474 24.09 -1.90 23.25
N ALA A 475 24.78 -2.47 24.24
CA ALA A 475 25.19 -1.75 25.45
C ALA A 475 26.08 -0.53 25.23
N ASP A 476 26.78 -0.45 24.10
CA ASP A 476 27.60 0.68 23.67
C ASP A 476 26.78 1.75 22.90
N HIS A 477 25.56 1.41 22.46
CA HIS A 477 24.59 2.31 21.83
C HIS A 477 23.17 2.01 22.37
N PRO A 478 22.90 2.28 23.66
CA PRO A 478 21.63 1.92 24.28
C PRO A 478 20.48 2.78 23.75
N ALA A 479 19.27 2.27 23.86
CA ALA A 479 18.05 3.02 23.62
C ALA A 479 18.02 4.29 24.50
N HIS A 480 17.59 5.41 23.93
CA HIS A 480 17.54 6.69 24.62
C HIS A 480 16.43 6.73 25.66
N ILE A 481 15.21 6.37 25.25
CA ILE A 481 14.04 6.28 26.13
C ILE A 481 13.95 4.86 26.71
N ARG A 482 14.00 4.80 28.03
CA ARG A 482 13.73 3.58 28.78
C ARG A 482 12.26 3.53 29.15
N VAL A 483 11.58 2.51 28.64
CA VAL A 483 10.15 2.29 28.89
C VAL A 483 9.98 1.21 29.94
N THR A 484 9.17 1.43 30.95
CA THR A 484 8.81 0.45 31.97
C THR A 484 7.30 0.32 32.09
N GLY A 485 6.83 -0.85 32.49
CA GLY A 485 5.41 -1.22 32.56
C GLY A 485 5.05 -2.25 31.50
N ASN A 486 4.03 -3.04 31.79
CA ASN A 486 3.54 -4.12 30.93
C ASN A 486 4.63 -5.13 30.51
N GLU A 487 5.60 -5.42 31.38
CA GLU A 487 6.78 -6.26 31.11
C GLU A 487 6.44 -7.70 30.69
N ALA A 488 5.22 -8.16 31.00
CA ALA A 488 4.76 -9.50 30.60
C ALA A 488 4.11 -9.54 29.21
N ASP A 489 3.91 -8.38 28.57
CA ASP A 489 3.32 -8.34 27.24
C ASP A 489 4.32 -8.77 26.18
N PRO A 490 3.98 -9.70 25.28
CA PRO A 490 4.90 -10.17 24.24
C PRO A 490 5.26 -9.07 23.22
N GLU A 491 4.47 -8.01 23.10
CA GLU A 491 4.74 -6.87 22.20
C GLU A 491 5.64 -5.80 22.85
N LYS A 492 5.96 -5.92 24.16
CA LYS A 492 6.76 -4.93 24.89
C LYS A 492 8.08 -4.54 24.19
N PRO A 493 8.89 -5.48 23.66
CA PRO A 493 10.12 -5.12 22.94
C PRO A 493 9.85 -4.27 21.70
N GLY A 494 8.72 -4.51 21.03
CA GLY A 494 8.27 -3.71 19.89
C GLY A 494 7.88 -2.29 20.30
N VAL A 495 7.16 -2.15 21.41
CA VAL A 495 6.77 -0.85 21.95
C VAL A 495 8.00 -0.05 22.39
N ASP A 496 8.96 -0.68 23.05
CA ASP A 496 10.21 -0.03 23.47
C ASP A 496 10.99 0.52 22.25
N TYR A 497 11.04 -0.25 21.18
CA TYR A 497 11.66 0.18 19.93
C TYR A 497 10.89 1.34 19.30
N TRP A 498 9.55 1.22 19.19
CA TRP A 498 8.71 2.24 18.58
C TRP A 498 8.81 3.57 19.34
N VAL A 499 8.77 3.57 20.68
CA VAL A 499 8.94 4.79 21.49
C VAL A 499 10.24 5.50 21.18
N ASN A 500 11.34 4.75 20.97
CA ASN A 500 12.63 5.33 20.61
C ASN A 500 12.64 5.88 19.17
N GLN A 501 11.90 5.28 18.24
CA GLN A 501 11.75 5.86 16.91
C GLN A 501 10.92 7.15 16.95
N VAL A 502 9.83 7.19 17.72
CA VAL A 502 9.00 8.40 17.91
C VAL A 502 9.81 9.52 18.58
N HIS A 503 10.69 9.18 19.52
CA HIS A 503 11.61 10.15 20.13
C HIS A 503 12.60 10.75 19.10
N ASP A 504 13.18 9.92 18.22
CA ASP A 504 14.00 10.38 17.11
C ASP A 504 13.22 11.31 16.15
N MET A 505 11.95 10.97 15.86
CA MET A 505 11.06 11.79 15.04
C MET A 505 10.75 13.13 15.72
N ASP A 506 10.54 13.14 17.03
CA ASP A 506 10.33 14.35 17.81
C ASP A 506 11.56 15.30 17.75
N ALA A 507 12.77 14.75 17.84
CA ALA A 507 13.99 15.51 17.64
C ALA A 507 14.09 16.12 16.22
N PHE A 508 13.62 15.39 15.20
CA PHE A 508 13.47 15.92 13.84
C PHE A 508 12.51 17.11 13.79
N LEU A 509 11.35 17.04 14.47
CA LEU A 509 10.41 18.17 14.54
C LEU A 509 11.09 19.43 15.10
N GLY A 510 11.89 19.29 16.16
CA GLY A 510 12.67 20.40 16.73
C GLY A 510 13.66 21.01 15.73
N SER A 511 14.33 20.18 14.94
CA SER A 511 15.23 20.60 13.87
C SER A 511 14.51 21.35 12.76
N LEU A 512 13.36 20.82 12.31
CA LEU A 512 12.52 21.44 11.27
C LEU A 512 12.00 22.80 11.72
N VAL A 513 11.43 22.89 12.91
CA VAL A 513 10.95 24.13 13.53
C VAL A 513 12.09 25.15 13.62
N SER A 514 13.26 24.75 14.10
CA SER A 514 14.42 25.63 14.20
C SER A 514 14.89 26.15 12.83
N THR A 515 14.80 25.32 11.80
CA THR A 515 15.16 25.67 10.42
C THR A 515 14.28 26.80 9.89
N PHE A 516 12.94 26.69 10.08
CA PHE A 516 12.01 27.68 9.59
C PHE A 516 11.82 28.89 10.52
N ALA A 517 12.06 28.73 11.83
CA ALA A 517 12.11 29.87 12.75
C ALA A 517 13.22 30.89 12.40
N ALA A 518 14.29 30.43 11.74
CA ALA A 518 15.36 31.28 11.25
C ALA A 518 15.12 31.84 9.83
N SER A 519 13.98 31.52 9.19
CA SER A 519 13.62 31.99 7.86
C SER A 519 12.88 33.32 7.93
N ASP A 520 13.17 34.22 6.98
CA ASP A 520 12.40 35.46 6.79
C ASP A 520 11.07 35.21 6.03
N GLU A 521 10.88 34.02 5.44
CA GLU A 521 9.65 33.67 4.72
C GLU A 521 8.59 33.22 5.70
N PRO A 522 7.37 33.81 5.68
CA PRO A 522 6.26 33.33 6.49
C PRO A 522 5.98 31.85 6.20
N THR A 523 5.99 31.02 7.23
CA THR A 523 5.81 29.58 7.08
C THR A 523 4.94 29.02 8.20
N VAL A 524 3.97 28.19 7.84
CA VAL A 524 3.16 27.41 8.76
C VAL A 524 3.43 25.91 8.52
N ILE A 525 3.58 25.15 9.59
CA ILE A 525 3.83 23.71 9.55
C ILE A 525 2.74 23.01 10.37
N ILE A 526 2.00 22.13 9.73
CA ILE A 526 0.96 21.29 10.31
C ILE A 526 1.53 19.89 10.48
N MET A 527 1.80 19.48 11.72
CA MET A 527 2.42 18.21 12.07
C MET A 527 1.36 17.31 12.69
N TYR A 528 1.19 16.08 12.18
CA TYR A 528 0.18 15.15 12.68
C TYR A 528 0.56 13.70 12.42
N GLY A 529 0.09 12.79 13.32
CA GLY A 529 0.23 11.35 13.10
C GLY A 529 -0.81 10.82 12.12
N ASP A 530 -0.42 9.90 11.25
CA ASP A 530 -1.31 9.31 10.24
C ASP A 530 -2.20 8.19 10.78
N HIS A 531 -1.72 7.42 11.72
CA HIS A 531 -2.42 6.36 12.45
C HIS A 531 -1.61 5.87 13.64
N LEU A 532 -2.22 5.06 14.50
CA LEU A 532 -1.54 4.40 15.60
C LEU A 532 -0.59 3.30 15.09
N PRO A 533 0.45 2.94 15.84
CA PRO A 533 1.34 1.83 15.48
C PRO A 533 0.60 0.48 15.41
N SER A 534 1.19 -0.49 14.72
CA SER A 534 0.58 -1.79 14.42
C SER A 534 0.63 -2.81 15.59
N PHE A 535 0.53 -2.36 16.84
CA PHE A 535 0.43 -3.24 18.01
C PHE A 535 -1.00 -3.74 18.21
N THR A 536 -1.15 -4.87 18.94
CA THR A 536 -2.46 -5.38 19.36
C THR A 536 -2.96 -4.55 20.54
N LEU A 537 -3.36 -3.31 20.28
CA LEU A 537 -3.74 -2.32 21.28
C LEU A 537 -4.94 -2.71 22.17
N GLU A 538 -5.60 -3.84 21.92
CA GLU A 538 -6.61 -4.43 22.81
C GLU A 538 -6.05 -4.77 24.20
N ASN A 539 -4.75 -5.09 24.30
CA ASN A 539 -4.04 -5.35 25.53
C ASN A 539 -3.45 -4.09 26.17
N TRP A 540 -3.35 -3.01 25.40
CA TRP A 540 -2.80 -1.73 25.80
C TRP A 540 -3.96 -0.77 25.97
N LYS A 541 -4.26 -0.40 27.21
CA LYS A 541 -5.33 0.56 27.48
C LYS A 541 -4.87 1.94 27.07
N LEU A 542 -5.57 2.52 26.11
CA LEU A 542 -5.42 3.93 25.77
C LEU A 542 -6.23 4.78 26.75
N LYS A 543 -5.69 5.91 27.19
CA LYS A 543 -6.37 6.84 28.10
C LYS A 543 -7.71 7.31 27.55
N ASP A 544 -7.78 7.58 26.26
CA ASP A 544 -9.00 8.01 25.57
C ASP A 544 -9.81 6.87 24.96
N GLY A 545 -9.25 5.66 24.88
CA GLY A 545 -9.92 4.45 24.37
C GLY A 545 -10.21 4.46 22.86
N ASN A 546 -9.82 5.50 22.12
CA ASN A 546 -10.08 5.62 20.68
C ASN A 546 -8.84 5.22 19.86
N LEU A 547 -8.96 4.13 19.11
CA LEU A 547 -7.87 3.59 18.26
C LEU A 547 -7.68 4.37 16.95
N TYR A 548 -8.62 5.21 16.57
CA TYR A 548 -8.60 6.05 15.36
C TYR A 548 -8.26 7.50 15.65
N GLN A 549 -7.60 7.78 16.78
CA GLN A 549 -7.32 9.14 17.20
C GLN A 549 -5.82 9.36 17.37
N THR A 550 -5.27 10.28 16.58
CA THR A 550 -3.93 10.84 16.73
C THR A 550 -4.01 12.29 17.22
N ARG A 551 -2.94 13.03 17.13
CA ARG A 551 -2.87 14.44 17.51
C ARG A 551 -2.26 15.26 16.39
N PHE A 552 -2.60 16.56 16.34
CA PHE A 552 -1.95 17.52 15.45
C PHE A 552 -1.54 18.78 16.20
N VAL A 553 -0.57 19.51 15.64
CA VAL A 553 -0.13 20.82 16.08
C VAL A 553 0.18 21.70 14.88
N ILE A 554 -0.13 23.00 14.96
CA ILE A 554 0.07 23.98 13.89
C ILE A 554 1.09 25.01 14.37
N TRP A 555 2.33 24.87 13.93
CA TRP A 555 3.41 25.82 14.22
C TRP A 555 3.56 26.85 13.11
N SER A 556 3.96 28.08 13.47
CA SER A 556 4.40 29.09 12.50
C SER A 556 5.54 29.97 13.05
N ASN A 557 6.30 30.60 12.13
CA ASN A 557 7.29 31.62 12.49
C ASN A 557 6.71 33.04 12.57
N PHE A 558 5.39 33.17 12.55
CA PHE A 558 4.63 34.41 12.72
C PHE A 558 3.42 34.17 13.62
N GLU A 559 2.73 35.24 14.05
CA GLU A 559 1.55 35.12 14.89
C GLU A 559 0.36 34.55 14.09
N LEU A 560 -0.17 33.41 14.53
CA LEU A 560 -1.33 32.77 13.91
C LEU A 560 -2.61 33.54 14.22
N PRO A 561 -3.60 33.54 13.30
CA PRO A 561 -4.91 34.19 13.52
C PRO A 561 -5.70 33.55 14.68
N GLU A 562 -5.51 32.26 14.93
CA GLU A 562 -6.18 31.48 15.96
C GLU A 562 -5.16 30.90 16.93
N LYS A 563 -5.51 30.86 18.22
CA LYS A 563 -4.62 30.32 19.29
C LYS A 563 -4.98 28.91 19.71
N ASP A 564 -6.21 28.50 19.44
CA ASP A 564 -6.74 27.19 19.78
C ASP A 564 -7.26 26.52 18.51
N ALA A 565 -7.22 25.21 18.44
CA ALA A 565 -7.82 24.43 17.36
C ALA A 565 -8.81 23.40 17.95
N PRO A 566 -9.95 23.14 17.30
CA PRO A 566 -10.86 22.08 17.74
C PRO A 566 -10.31 20.69 17.41
N ASP A 567 -10.81 19.67 18.09
CA ASP A 567 -10.70 18.29 17.63
C ASP A 567 -11.45 18.16 16.29
N MET A 568 -10.89 17.41 15.33
CA MET A 568 -11.47 17.29 13.98
C MET A 568 -11.14 15.95 13.33
N HIS A 569 -11.82 15.65 12.22
CA HIS A 569 -11.45 14.55 11.34
C HIS A 569 -10.34 14.97 10.35
N SER A 570 -9.55 14.00 9.87
CA SER A 570 -8.48 14.23 8.90
C SER A 570 -8.97 14.90 7.61
N PHE A 571 -10.19 14.58 7.15
CA PHE A 571 -10.79 15.22 5.98
C PHE A 571 -11.17 16.70 6.19
N GLU A 572 -11.19 17.21 7.42
CA GLU A 572 -11.46 18.61 7.72
C GLU A 572 -10.18 19.46 7.81
N LEU A 573 -9.00 18.81 8.01
CA LEU A 573 -7.77 19.50 8.41
C LEU A 573 -7.28 20.52 7.36
N SER A 574 -7.24 20.17 6.08
CA SER A 574 -6.80 21.10 5.04
C SER A 574 -7.76 22.29 4.89
N SER A 575 -9.07 22.03 4.97
CA SER A 575 -10.08 23.10 4.91
C SER A 575 -10.02 24.03 6.12
N TYR A 576 -9.70 23.51 7.30
CA TYR A 576 -9.46 24.31 8.49
C TYR A 576 -8.27 25.28 8.30
N ILE A 577 -7.16 24.78 7.75
CA ILE A 577 -5.97 25.61 7.44
C ILE A 577 -6.32 26.66 6.37
N MET A 578 -7.01 26.27 5.30
CA MET A 578 -7.41 27.19 4.24
C MET A 578 -8.33 28.30 4.77
N ARG A 579 -9.28 27.96 5.66
CA ARG A 579 -10.14 28.95 6.34
C ARG A 579 -9.33 29.92 7.20
N MET A 580 -8.34 29.42 7.94
CA MET A 580 -7.48 30.24 8.83
C MET A 580 -6.77 31.35 8.04
N PHE A 581 -6.42 31.10 6.79
CA PHE A 581 -5.74 32.05 5.90
C PHE A 581 -6.65 32.70 4.86
N GLY A 582 -7.96 32.47 4.90
CA GLY A 582 -8.93 33.10 4.00
C GLY A 582 -8.92 32.57 2.57
N PHE A 583 -8.54 31.30 2.37
CA PHE A 583 -8.58 30.64 1.05
C PHE A 583 -9.92 29.91 0.90
N GLU A 584 -10.70 30.32 -0.11
CA GLU A 584 -12.08 29.84 -0.33
C GLU A 584 -12.24 29.04 -1.65
N SER A 585 -11.17 28.62 -2.32
CA SER A 585 -11.27 27.80 -3.53
C SER A 585 -11.71 26.36 -3.19
N GLY A 586 -12.37 25.70 -4.14
CA GLY A 586 -12.86 24.35 -4.02
C GLY A 586 -14.26 24.23 -3.38
N TYR A 587 -15.06 23.26 -3.85
CA TYR A 587 -16.41 23.03 -3.29
C TYR A 587 -16.38 22.19 -2.03
N ILE A 588 -15.50 21.18 -1.92
CA ILE A 588 -15.28 20.40 -0.71
C ILE A 588 -14.78 21.32 0.40
N ASN A 589 -13.76 22.13 0.09
CA ASN A 589 -13.21 23.10 1.03
C ASN A 589 -14.28 24.06 1.55
N ARG A 590 -15.09 24.67 0.66
CA ARG A 590 -16.19 25.58 1.06
C ARG A 590 -17.26 24.88 1.86
N LEU A 591 -17.55 23.61 1.60
CA LEU A 591 -18.53 22.85 2.33
C LEU A 591 -18.09 22.71 3.80
N HIS A 592 -16.85 22.30 4.06
CA HIS A 592 -16.29 22.23 5.40
C HIS A 592 -16.27 23.58 6.10
N GLN A 593 -15.82 24.63 5.40
CA GLN A 593 -15.77 25.99 5.95
C GLN A 593 -17.17 26.52 6.33
N LYS A 594 -18.19 26.25 5.51
CA LYS A 594 -19.57 26.66 5.76
C LYS A 594 -20.14 26.07 7.05
N TYR A 595 -19.81 24.81 7.32
CA TYR A 595 -20.34 24.09 8.47
C TYR A 595 -19.39 24.08 9.69
N TYR A 596 -18.22 24.71 9.56
CA TYR A 596 -17.27 24.83 10.65
C TYR A 596 -17.91 25.41 11.92
N ASN A 597 -17.77 24.72 13.05
CA ASN A 597 -18.31 25.08 14.37
C ASN A 597 -19.83 25.32 14.41
N THR A 598 -20.61 24.88 13.44
CA THR A 598 -22.06 25.03 13.45
C THR A 598 -22.78 23.95 14.26
N GLY A 599 -22.14 22.78 14.43
CA GLY A 599 -22.76 21.57 15.00
C GLY A 599 -23.83 20.93 14.10
N ILE A 600 -23.91 21.35 12.83
CA ILE A 600 -24.84 20.80 11.84
C ILE A 600 -24.16 19.61 11.15
N ASP A 601 -24.84 18.49 11.11
CA ASP A 601 -24.42 17.34 10.31
C ASP A 601 -24.63 17.64 8.82
N TYR A 602 -23.52 17.62 8.05
CA TYR A 602 -23.48 17.87 6.59
C TYR A 602 -22.96 16.63 5.82
N SER A 603 -22.99 15.48 6.44
CA SER A 603 -22.51 14.21 5.86
C SER A 603 -23.22 13.88 4.54
N ALA A 604 -24.53 14.20 4.43
CA ALA A 604 -25.29 13.97 3.21
C ALA A 604 -24.85 14.86 2.03
N GLU A 605 -24.50 16.12 2.29
CA GLU A 605 -23.96 17.05 1.30
C GLU A 605 -22.54 16.65 0.89
N LEU A 606 -21.72 16.21 1.85
CA LEU A 606 -20.37 15.72 1.56
C LEU A 606 -20.42 14.44 0.70
N HIS A 607 -21.26 13.47 1.04
CA HIS A 607 -21.47 12.28 0.25
C HIS A 607 -21.94 12.60 -1.18
N LEU A 608 -22.91 13.52 -1.32
CA LEU A 608 -23.43 13.96 -2.61
C LEU A 608 -22.33 14.57 -3.49
N LEU A 609 -21.53 15.46 -2.93
CA LEU A 609 -20.46 16.18 -3.63
C LEU A 609 -19.32 15.23 -3.98
N GLN A 610 -18.87 14.40 -3.05
CA GLN A 610 -17.82 13.43 -3.23
C GLN A 610 -18.19 12.39 -4.31
N TYR A 611 -19.44 11.90 -4.30
CA TYR A 611 -19.95 11.04 -5.37
C TYR A 611 -19.91 11.73 -6.73
N ASP A 612 -20.40 12.99 -6.82
CA ASP A 612 -20.42 13.73 -8.08
C ASP A 612 -19.02 13.92 -8.67
N LEU A 613 -18.05 14.27 -7.85
CA LEU A 613 -16.67 14.53 -8.28
C LEU A 613 -15.93 13.26 -8.74
N LEU A 614 -16.16 12.12 -8.08
CA LEU A 614 -15.39 10.90 -8.32
C LEU A 614 -16.10 9.88 -9.22
N TYR A 615 -17.41 9.69 -9.04
CA TYR A 615 -18.19 8.63 -9.71
C TYR A 615 -19.36 9.18 -10.52
N GLY A 616 -19.80 10.40 -10.22
CA GLY A 616 -20.91 11.06 -10.88
C GLY A 616 -20.53 11.75 -12.21
N GLY A 617 -21.37 12.69 -12.60
CA GLY A 617 -21.22 13.42 -13.86
C GLY A 617 -20.49 14.75 -13.75
N LYS A 618 -19.82 15.05 -12.62
CA LYS A 618 -19.20 16.35 -12.32
C LYS A 618 -20.17 17.52 -12.55
N LYS A 619 -21.43 17.29 -12.19
CA LYS A 619 -22.54 18.22 -12.45
C LYS A 619 -22.38 19.53 -11.71
N ILE A 620 -21.71 19.52 -10.56
CA ILE A 620 -21.32 20.74 -9.82
C ILE A 620 -20.51 21.71 -10.71
N PHE A 621 -19.76 21.19 -11.68
CA PHE A 621 -19.00 21.94 -12.68
C PHE A 621 -19.70 21.99 -14.06
N GLY A 622 -21.00 21.70 -14.13
CA GLY A 622 -21.73 21.64 -15.40
C GLY A 622 -21.30 20.49 -16.32
N GLY A 623 -20.71 19.42 -15.77
CA GLY A 623 -20.24 18.24 -16.49
C GLY A 623 -18.83 18.37 -17.11
N ALA A 624 -18.10 19.44 -16.79
CA ALA A 624 -16.72 19.63 -17.26
C ALA A 624 -15.68 19.09 -16.27
N ASP A 625 -14.53 18.65 -16.78
CA ASP A 625 -13.37 18.35 -15.96
C ASP A 625 -12.63 19.64 -15.59
N ARG A 626 -12.82 20.12 -14.37
CA ARG A 626 -12.13 21.32 -13.87
C ARG A 626 -10.66 21.06 -13.58
N TYR A 627 -10.33 19.89 -13.06
CA TYR A 627 -8.98 19.51 -12.63
C TYR A 627 -8.33 18.62 -13.69
N LEU A 628 -7.14 19.02 -14.18
CA LEU A 628 -6.37 18.26 -15.16
C LEU A 628 -5.11 17.71 -14.50
N PRO A 629 -4.66 16.50 -14.85
CA PRO A 629 -3.41 15.96 -14.33
C PRO A 629 -2.23 16.90 -14.61
N THR A 630 -1.35 17.07 -13.65
CA THR A 630 -0.13 17.85 -13.85
C THR A 630 0.90 17.07 -14.64
N ASN A 631 1.80 17.75 -15.32
CA ASN A 631 3.04 17.17 -15.84
C ASN A 631 4.08 17.11 -14.69
N ILE A 632 3.88 16.17 -13.77
CA ILE A 632 4.68 16.11 -12.54
C ILE A 632 6.18 15.92 -12.82
N ARG A 633 7.01 16.69 -12.15
CA ARG A 633 8.46 16.51 -12.16
C ARG A 633 8.88 15.67 -10.95
N TYR A 634 9.63 14.61 -11.19
CA TYR A 634 10.21 13.81 -10.12
C TYR A 634 11.49 14.46 -9.58
N GLY A 635 11.50 14.71 -8.26
CA GLY A 635 12.52 15.50 -7.60
C GLY A 635 12.40 17.00 -7.91
N TYR A 636 12.68 17.85 -6.93
CA TYR A 636 12.74 19.30 -7.15
C TYR A 636 14.12 19.75 -7.67
N ARG A 637 15.16 18.93 -7.51
CA ARG A 637 16.50 19.15 -8.07
C ARG A 637 16.65 18.42 -9.40
N PRO A 638 17.28 19.03 -10.42
CA PRO A 638 17.59 18.34 -11.65
C PRO A 638 18.65 17.26 -11.43
N ILE A 639 18.54 16.17 -12.16
CA ILE A 639 19.60 15.19 -12.33
C ILE A 639 20.37 15.60 -13.57
N THR A 640 21.69 15.78 -13.47
CA THR A 640 22.49 16.22 -14.62
C THR A 640 23.64 15.26 -14.92
N VAL A 641 24.01 15.15 -16.18
CA VAL A 641 25.24 14.50 -16.64
C VAL A 641 26.14 15.57 -17.21
N SER A 642 27.30 15.78 -16.62
CA SER A 642 28.25 16.80 -17.03
C SER A 642 29.44 16.27 -17.81
N ASN A 643 29.84 15.01 -17.57
CA ASN A 643 31.00 14.39 -18.20
C ASN A 643 30.92 12.86 -18.12
N ILE A 644 31.55 12.17 -19.09
CA ILE A 644 31.72 10.72 -19.07
C ILE A 644 33.20 10.40 -19.32
N SER A 645 33.79 9.52 -18.51
CA SER A 645 35.15 9.05 -18.71
C SER A 645 35.19 7.52 -18.80
N HIS A 646 36.24 7.01 -19.48
CA HIS A 646 36.53 5.60 -19.63
C HIS A 646 37.77 5.21 -18.83
N ILE A 647 37.67 4.09 -18.08
CA ILE A 647 38.84 3.44 -17.46
C ILE A 647 38.76 1.95 -17.82
N GLY A 648 39.55 1.54 -18.80
CA GLY A 648 39.41 0.21 -19.40
C GLY A 648 38.04 0.01 -20.04
N ASN A 649 37.34 -1.07 -19.67
CA ASN A 649 35.96 -1.34 -20.13
C ASN A 649 34.88 -0.75 -19.21
N ASN A 650 35.22 0.10 -18.27
CA ASN A 650 34.27 0.72 -17.36
C ASN A 650 34.06 2.18 -17.77
N ILE A 651 32.81 2.62 -17.66
CA ILE A 651 32.44 4.04 -17.80
C ILE A 651 32.15 4.64 -16.42
N PHE A 652 32.54 5.88 -16.26
CA PHE A 652 32.24 6.72 -15.11
C PHE A 652 31.47 7.93 -15.62
N VAL A 653 30.24 8.08 -15.11
CA VAL A 653 29.34 9.18 -15.47
C VAL A 653 29.38 10.16 -14.32
N TYR A 654 29.78 11.40 -14.60
CA TYR A 654 29.85 12.50 -13.65
C TYR A 654 28.69 13.45 -13.85
N GLY A 655 28.17 14.02 -12.76
CA GLY A 655 27.04 14.92 -12.78
C GLY A 655 26.61 15.33 -11.40
N GLU A 656 25.31 15.60 -11.24
CA GLU A 656 24.72 15.94 -9.95
C GLU A 656 23.40 15.20 -9.75
N GLY A 657 23.00 15.01 -8.50
CA GLY A 657 21.72 14.42 -8.14
C GLY A 657 21.73 12.89 -8.15
N PHE A 658 22.91 12.25 -8.07
CA PHE A 658 23.02 10.79 -8.02
C PHE A 658 22.86 10.27 -6.59
N ASN A 659 22.35 9.05 -6.48
CA ASN A 659 22.26 8.29 -5.23
C ASN A 659 22.23 6.77 -5.53
N GLU A 660 21.97 5.95 -4.52
CA GLU A 660 21.95 4.48 -4.65
C GLU A 660 20.90 3.93 -5.63
N TYR A 661 19.91 4.74 -6.02
CA TYR A 661 18.85 4.40 -6.99
C TYR A 661 19.16 4.83 -8.41
N SER A 662 20.33 5.45 -8.64
CA SER A 662 20.74 5.93 -9.96
C SER A 662 21.21 4.80 -10.86
N HIS A 663 20.68 4.75 -12.09
CA HIS A 663 21.07 3.79 -13.08
C HIS A 663 21.48 4.45 -14.40
N ILE A 664 22.61 4.01 -14.96
CA ILE A 664 23.07 4.45 -16.28
C ILE A 664 22.24 3.73 -17.37
N TYR A 665 21.75 4.50 -18.33
CA TYR A 665 21.12 4.01 -19.54
C TYR A 665 21.98 4.42 -20.75
N VAL A 666 22.29 3.47 -21.62
CA VAL A 666 22.98 3.71 -22.87
C VAL A 666 22.07 3.28 -24.03
N ASN A 667 21.74 4.20 -24.91
CA ASN A 667 20.81 4.00 -26.02
C ASN A 667 19.47 3.38 -25.56
N GLY A 668 18.94 3.87 -24.45
CA GLY A 668 17.69 3.38 -23.84
C GLY A 668 17.80 2.04 -23.10
N SER A 669 19.00 1.44 -23.01
CA SER A 669 19.22 0.16 -22.35
C SER A 669 19.84 0.36 -20.95
N LYS A 670 19.14 -0.07 -19.89
CA LYS A 670 19.62 -0.05 -18.50
C LYS A 670 20.90 -0.86 -18.35
N LYS A 671 21.91 -0.30 -17.67
CA LYS A 671 23.18 -0.97 -17.38
C LYS A 671 23.28 -1.31 -15.89
N LYS A 672 24.06 -2.35 -15.56
CA LYS A 672 24.39 -2.63 -14.16
C LYS A 672 25.28 -1.51 -13.65
N THR A 673 24.70 -0.66 -12.81
CA THR A 673 25.32 0.55 -12.30
C THR A 673 25.80 0.33 -10.87
N SER A 674 26.93 0.93 -10.52
CA SER A 674 27.46 1.06 -9.17
C SER A 674 27.45 2.54 -8.79
N TYR A 675 26.81 2.89 -7.69
CA TYR A 675 26.87 4.21 -7.08
C TYR A 675 28.23 4.38 -6.42
N ILE A 676 28.89 5.50 -6.65
CA ILE A 676 30.17 5.85 -6.03
C ILE A 676 29.96 6.99 -5.02
N ASP A 677 29.40 8.10 -5.48
CA ASP A 677 29.00 9.23 -4.66
C ASP A 677 27.91 10.05 -5.38
N ASP A 678 27.45 11.15 -4.78
CA ASP A 678 26.36 11.98 -5.31
C ASP A 678 26.70 12.72 -6.62
N THR A 679 27.98 12.61 -7.08
CA THR A 679 28.48 13.21 -8.32
C THR A 679 28.98 12.17 -9.32
N CYS A 680 29.06 10.88 -8.96
CA CYS A 680 29.62 9.84 -9.81
C CYS A 680 28.90 8.49 -9.70
N VAL A 681 28.53 7.94 -10.84
CA VAL A 681 28.08 6.54 -10.98
C VAL A 681 28.89 5.83 -12.05
N SER A 682 29.05 4.51 -11.93
CA SER A 682 29.86 3.72 -12.88
C SER A 682 29.14 2.48 -13.38
N ALA A 683 29.53 2.02 -14.58
CA ALA A 683 29.07 0.75 -15.14
C ALA A 683 30.19 0.04 -15.88
N GLY A 684 30.27 -1.28 -15.70
CA GLY A 684 31.33 -2.09 -16.29
C GLY A 684 30.96 -2.77 -17.61
N ASN A 685 31.98 -3.16 -18.37
CA ASN A 685 31.86 -3.87 -19.65
C ASN A 685 31.03 -3.11 -20.71
N ILE A 686 31.26 -1.80 -20.80
CA ILE A 686 30.58 -0.92 -21.76
C ILE A 686 31.64 -0.27 -22.65
N VAL A 687 31.42 -0.34 -23.94
CA VAL A 687 32.16 0.41 -24.96
C VAL A 687 31.18 1.43 -25.54
N LEU A 688 31.53 2.70 -25.46
CA LEU A 688 30.74 3.79 -26.05
C LEU A 688 31.29 4.17 -27.41
N HIS A 689 30.42 4.50 -28.33
CA HIS A 689 30.73 4.97 -29.67
C HIS A 689 30.22 6.42 -29.83
N THR A 690 30.83 7.14 -30.79
CA THR A 690 30.35 8.49 -31.15
C THR A 690 28.86 8.45 -31.50
N GLY A 691 28.08 9.35 -30.89
CA GLY A 691 26.64 9.42 -31.09
C GLY A 691 25.85 8.52 -30.11
N ASP A 692 26.51 7.72 -29.27
CA ASP A 692 25.79 7.00 -28.20
C ASP A 692 25.14 7.99 -27.23
N ARG A 693 23.92 7.67 -26.82
CA ARG A 693 23.08 8.51 -25.95
C ARG A 693 23.10 7.94 -24.54
N VAL A 694 23.63 8.68 -23.59
CA VAL A 694 23.74 8.28 -22.20
C VAL A 694 22.85 9.17 -21.35
N LYS A 695 22.10 8.59 -20.42
CA LYS A 695 21.37 9.30 -19.36
C LYS A 695 21.45 8.53 -18.05
N VAL A 696 21.23 9.23 -16.95
CA VAL A 696 21.06 8.63 -15.63
C VAL A 696 19.59 8.72 -15.25
N VAL A 697 19.03 7.60 -14.78
CA VAL A 697 17.61 7.46 -14.44
C VAL A 697 17.52 6.98 -13.00
N GLN A 698 16.70 7.63 -12.20
CA GLN A 698 16.32 7.16 -10.87
C GLN A 698 15.23 6.09 -11.01
N VAL A 699 15.46 4.92 -10.41
CA VAL A 699 14.60 3.76 -10.59
C VAL A 699 14.27 3.14 -9.24
N THR A 700 12.99 2.97 -8.96
CA THR A 700 12.49 2.33 -7.73
C THR A 700 12.89 0.84 -7.67
N THR A 701 12.74 0.22 -6.52
CA THR A 701 13.06 -1.21 -6.34
C THR A 701 12.16 -2.13 -7.17
N ASP A 702 10.96 -1.70 -7.50
CA ASP A 702 10.01 -2.41 -8.40
C ASP A 702 10.08 -1.94 -9.87
N LEU A 703 11.19 -1.25 -10.21
CA LEU A 703 11.58 -0.87 -11.57
C LEU A 703 10.71 0.22 -12.23
N VAL A 704 10.14 1.11 -11.44
CA VAL A 704 9.48 2.33 -11.93
C VAL A 704 10.52 3.45 -12.07
N GLU A 705 10.53 4.15 -13.20
CA GLU A 705 11.38 5.31 -13.44
C GLU A 705 10.75 6.55 -12.78
N VAL A 706 11.49 7.20 -11.90
CA VAL A 706 11.04 8.34 -11.09
C VAL A 706 12.04 9.51 -11.14
N GLY A 707 12.44 9.84 -12.35
CA GLY A 707 13.36 10.94 -12.65
C GLY A 707 14.48 10.53 -13.57
N GLU A 708 14.90 11.44 -14.45
CA GLU A 708 15.98 11.21 -15.39
C GLU A 708 16.74 12.50 -15.69
N SER A 709 18.00 12.35 -16.10
CA SER A 709 18.81 13.46 -16.63
C SER A 709 18.46 13.75 -18.07
N ASP A 710 18.88 14.90 -18.56
CA ASP A 710 18.99 15.14 -19.99
C ASP A 710 19.90 14.10 -20.62
N ILE A 711 19.73 13.91 -21.93
CA ILE A 711 20.54 12.98 -22.70
C ILE A 711 21.91 13.62 -22.97
N TYR A 712 22.96 12.92 -22.56
CA TYR A 712 24.34 13.22 -22.92
C TYR A 712 24.75 12.44 -24.15
N GLU A 713 25.09 13.12 -25.26
CA GLU A 713 25.52 12.48 -26.51
C GLU A 713 27.05 12.40 -26.56
N ILE A 714 27.58 11.19 -26.79
CA ILE A 714 29.04 10.95 -26.82
C ILE A 714 29.64 11.58 -28.07
N SER A 715 30.59 12.48 -27.86
CA SER A 715 31.36 13.12 -28.93
C SER A 715 32.46 12.19 -29.49
N ALA A 716 32.99 12.49 -30.70
CA ALA A 716 34.06 11.73 -31.29
C ALA A 716 35.35 11.73 -30.42
N SER A 717 35.63 12.85 -29.73
CA SER A 717 36.76 12.95 -28.84
C SER A 717 36.66 12.13 -27.56
N GLU A 718 35.42 11.79 -27.12
CA GLU A 718 35.15 10.97 -25.94
C GLU A 718 35.15 9.48 -26.31
N ALA A 719 34.63 9.11 -27.50
CA ALA A 719 34.60 7.73 -27.99
C ALA A 719 36.02 7.19 -28.32
N ASP A 720 36.87 8.04 -28.87
CA ASP A 720 38.24 7.71 -29.30
C ASP A 720 39.31 8.04 -28.22
N ALA A 721 38.91 8.50 -27.03
CA ALA A 721 39.88 8.89 -25.99
C ALA A 721 40.69 7.65 -25.57
N PRO A 722 41.98 7.56 -25.92
CA PRO A 722 42.86 6.54 -25.35
C PRO A 722 42.87 6.78 -23.83
N ASP A 723 43.04 5.72 -23.03
CA ASP A 723 43.17 5.79 -21.57
C ASP A 723 43.92 7.03 -21.14
N ASN A 724 43.25 8.11 -20.86
CA ASN A 724 43.86 9.37 -20.47
C ASN A 724 44.26 9.25 -19.01
N TRP A 725 45.48 8.66 -18.79
CA TRP A 725 46.10 8.40 -17.51
C TRP A 725 46.13 9.64 -16.58
N PHE A 726 46.16 10.85 -17.09
CA PHE A 726 46.18 12.07 -16.29
C PHE A 726 44.85 12.45 -15.66
N HIS A 727 43.71 12.19 -16.34
CA HIS A 727 42.37 12.40 -15.72
C HIS A 727 42.01 11.28 -14.73
N ASN A 728 42.53 10.09 -14.99
CA ASN A 728 42.33 8.93 -14.12
C ASN A 728 43.04 9.05 -12.78
N PHE A 729 44.16 9.79 -12.70
CA PHE A 729 44.93 9.97 -11.46
C PHE A 729 44.16 10.78 -10.39
N PHE A 730 43.38 11.79 -10.79
CA PHE A 730 42.56 12.58 -9.86
C PHE A 730 41.26 11.89 -9.46
N ALA A 731 40.74 10.96 -10.27
CA ALA A 731 39.58 10.16 -9.93
C ALA A 731 39.93 9.05 -8.92
N VAL A 732 41.10 8.43 -9.06
CA VAL A 732 41.59 7.39 -8.12
C VAL A 732 41.95 7.95 -6.75
N ASP A 733 42.45 9.19 -6.70
CA ASP A 733 42.78 9.83 -5.41
C ASP A 733 41.57 10.13 -4.53
N ARG A 734 40.38 10.28 -5.12
CA ARG A 734 39.11 10.36 -4.37
C ARG A 734 38.61 8.99 -3.87
N LEU A 735 38.95 7.89 -4.55
CA LEU A 735 38.57 6.53 -4.15
C LEU A 735 39.47 5.99 -3.01
N THR A 736 40.67 6.52 -2.84
CA THR A 736 41.66 6.05 -1.84
C THR A 736 41.68 6.87 -0.56
N ASN A 737 41.12 8.09 -0.56
CA ASN A 737 41.16 9.01 0.59
C ASN A 737 39.82 9.19 1.30
N GLY A 738 38.80 8.37 0.96
CA GLY A 738 37.48 8.34 1.59
C GLY A 738 37.31 7.09 2.46
N SER A 739 38.12 6.95 3.53
CA SER A 739 37.86 5.98 4.62
C SER A 739 37.78 6.76 5.94
#